data_365932dc2761554dc2a0232db50632fc
#
_entry.id   365932dc2761554dc2a0232db50632fc
#
_cell.length_a   1.000
_cell.length_b   1.000
_cell.length_c   1.000
_cell.angle_alpha   90.00
_cell.angle_beta   90.00
_cell.angle_gamma   90.00
#
_symmetry.space_group_name_H-M   'P 1'
#
loop_
_entity.id
_entity.type
_entity.pdbx_description
1 polymer ?
#
loop_
_entity_poly.entity_id
_entity_poly.type
_entity_poly.pdbx_seq_one_letter_code
_entity_poly.pdbx_strand_id
1 'polypeptide(L)'
;MVPKGGMSAEHGAQRFRVGEVPPLAEGYTDRPDTARGILEALVPGATLALVPGSAFAEGPSNWLGACGKTQIAVIVAESLWRSTAIDALIWISATSREAVLSAYVEASGAAFGIAPTGTAESVAARLVSWLATTDQRWMIVLDDLQDQTDLDGLWPEGPSGRVLVTSMQASLTSGRRGIQVIPVGFFSIREALNCLTERLSVNPVQRHGAIDLIEALGREPLALAQAASVVANSTLACRDYRDYFARRRQQIGVAAGEVPSAAAVTWTLSLGQAESLLPGASVRLMLVLVALFDGHGIPGAVFSTSAVSAYLGGAATPFSALVDPKPAWDALLAIERAGLISVNRAVSPPTILVNSVLQAAIRLAAPANVQEPAARAAANALLEIWPVDEAGPWTAAALRLNAAALHDAAPDVLWADGCHPLLLRAGRSLDDARLVGPAVEYWRDLSARCDTKLMPGHPDALVVAGHLAAAYLAAGYASEAVHWYQRVLAERGRELAPGHPAIIAARVNLAKALILAGEPADAVAVLDRAVSECEQFRGPGHPDTLSARDDLASAHQAAGDVAAAARLLSRNLIDRERLQGPRDAETMATRDRLAAASLAAGKVKDAISHYKRVLSDREKVLGSGHPDTIATTANLAAAYQAAGRMPAAMQLSEKCCADSERVLGSDHSDTLTRMANLAYLFYAVGRVGDAVALLRDLAVRCERVLPAGDPLTETVRQSLLSIGDS
;
A
#
# COMPACT_ATOMS: atom_id res chain seq x y z
N MET A 1 -42.74 35.59 15.27
CA MET A 1 -43.01 34.32 14.55
C MET A 1 -41.88 34.07 13.60
N VAL A 2 -40.97 33.21 14.01
CA VAL A 2 -39.85 32.73 13.19
C VAL A 2 -40.07 31.24 13.02
N PRO A 3 -40.05 30.69 11.81
CA PRO A 3 -40.27 29.26 11.63
C PRO A 3 -39.01 28.47 12.05
N LYS A 4 -39.23 27.51 12.93
CA LYS A 4 -38.27 26.43 13.21
C LYS A 4 -38.17 25.53 11.98
N GLY A 5 -37.13 25.69 11.21
CA GLY A 5 -36.70 24.72 10.21
C GLY A 5 -35.72 23.76 10.84
N GLY A 6 -36.20 22.57 11.22
CA GLY A 6 -35.33 21.45 11.55
C GLY A 6 -34.60 20.99 10.28
N MET A 7 -33.31 21.18 10.24
CA MET A 7 -32.46 20.49 9.27
C MET A 7 -32.19 19.06 9.81
N SER A 8 -33.03 18.13 9.38
CA SER A 8 -32.67 16.72 9.35
C SER A 8 -31.56 16.58 8.29
N ALA A 9 -30.35 16.42 8.71
CA ALA A 9 -29.26 16.00 7.82
C ALA A 9 -29.48 14.53 7.45
N GLU A 10 -30.29 14.29 6.40
CA GLU A 10 -30.21 13.07 5.63
C GLU A 10 -28.85 13.06 4.91
N HIS A 11 -27.86 12.47 5.52
CA HIS A 11 -26.69 11.98 4.80
C HIS A 11 -27.18 10.78 3.99
N GLY A 12 -27.70 11.03 2.81
CA GLY A 12 -27.95 10.00 1.81
C GLY A 12 -26.62 9.27 1.59
N ALA A 13 -26.60 7.97 1.86
CA ALA A 13 -25.44 7.11 1.70
C ALA A 13 -24.87 7.28 0.30
N GLN A 14 -23.71 7.92 0.19
CA GLN A 14 -23.07 8.20 -1.09
C GLN A 14 -22.56 6.88 -1.66
N ARG A 15 -23.00 6.52 -2.87
CA ARG A 15 -22.48 5.34 -3.56
C ARG A 15 -21.00 5.55 -3.91
N PHE A 16 -20.19 4.53 -3.64
CA PHE A 16 -18.77 4.59 -3.95
C PHE A 16 -18.22 3.28 -4.52
N ARG A 17 -17.13 3.40 -5.29
CA ARG A 17 -16.35 2.27 -5.79
C ARG A 17 -14.90 2.46 -5.39
N VAL A 18 -14.27 1.37 -5.00
CA VAL A 18 -12.85 1.31 -4.64
C VAL A 18 -12.22 0.10 -5.31
N GLY A 19 -11.02 0.25 -5.76
CA GLY A 19 -10.33 -0.78 -6.53
C GLY A 19 -10.61 -0.69 -8.03
N GLU A 20 -9.64 -1.11 -8.80
CA GLU A 20 -9.75 -1.16 -10.26
C GLU A 20 -10.41 -2.46 -10.68
N VAL A 21 -11.67 -2.38 -11.12
CA VAL A 21 -12.35 -3.53 -11.72
C VAL A 21 -11.69 -3.80 -13.07
N PRO A 22 -11.13 -5.00 -13.30
CA PRO A 22 -10.48 -5.31 -14.57
C PRO A 22 -11.45 -5.14 -15.75
N PRO A 23 -10.99 -4.64 -16.90
CA PRO A 23 -11.81 -4.61 -18.09
C PRO A 23 -12.14 -6.04 -18.54
N LEU A 24 -13.25 -6.19 -19.20
CA LEU A 24 -13.54 -7.45 -19.88
C LEU A 24 -12.47 -7.71 -20.95
N ALA A 25 -11.97 -8.94 -20.99
CA ALA A 25 -10.98 -9.33 -21.98
C ALA A 25 -11.55 -9.12 -23.38
N GLU A 26 -10.70 -8.67 -24.31
CA GLU A 26 -11.09 -8.65 -25.71
C GLU A 26 -11.52 -10.06 -26.17
N GLY A 27 -12.75 -10.19 -26.60
CA GLY A 27 -13.34 -11.50 -26.95
C GLY A 27 -13.87 -12.26 -25.74
N TYR A 28 -14.16 -11.56 -24.62
CA TYR A 28 -14.98 -12.14 -23.59
C TYR A 28 -16.28 -12.65 -24.19
N THR A 29 -16.63 -13.88 -23.84
CA THR A 29 -17.89 -14.49 -24.24
C THR A 29 -18.80 -14.57 -23.04
N ASP A 30 -20.02 -14.07 -23.23
CA ASP A 30 -21.03 -14.07 -22.17
C ASP A 30 -21.39 -15.50 -21.75
N ARG A 31 -21.43 -15.73 -20.44
CA ARG A 31 -21.79 -17.00 -19.79
C ARG A 31 -23.05 -16.81 -18.96
N PRO A 32 -24.20 -16.54 -19.60
CA PRO A 32 -25.40 -16.07 -18.92
C PRO A 32 -25.92 -17.05 -17.88
N ASP A 33 -25.83 -18.34 -18.11
CA ASP A 33 -26.33 -19.37 -17.18
C ASP A 33 -25.44 -19.44 -15.93
N THR A 34 -24.12 -19.38 -16.09
CA THR A 34 -23.16 -19.36 -14.98
C THR A 34 -23.31 -18.05 -14.17
N ALA A 35 -23.35 -16.90 -14.84
CA ALA A 35 -23.50 -15.60 -14.20
C ALA A 35 -24.84 -15.49 -13.45
N ARG A 36 -25.93 -15.99 -14.02
CA ARG A 36 -27.25 -16.03 -13.40
C ARG A 36 -27.23 -16.89 -12.13
N GLY A 37 -26.69 -18.11 -12.19
CA GLY A 37 -26.60 -19.00 -11.03
C GLY A 37 -25.79 -18.38 -9.89
N ILE A 38 -24.71 -17.62 -10.20
CA ILE A 38 -23.93 -16.89 -9.20
C ILE A 38 -24.76 -15.73 -8.63
N LEU A 39 -25.45 -14.94 -9.46
CA LEU A 39 -26.28 -13.83 -8.99
C LEU A 39 -27.43 -14.31 -8.10
N GLU A 40 -28.05 -15.44 -8.41
CA GLU A 40 -29.12 -16.04 -7.61
C GLU A 40 -28.60 -16.56 -6.24
N ALA A 41 -27.38 -17.06 -6.19
CA ALA A 41 -26.75 -17.56 -4.97
C ALA A 41 -26.13 -16.43 -4.12
N LEU A 42 -25.72 -15.30 -4.75
CA LEU A 42 -25.05 -14.18 -4.09
C LEU A 42 -26.05 -13.22 -3.43
N VAL A 43 -26.89 -13.76 -2.52
CA VAL A 43 -27.82 -12.98 -1.71
C VAL A 43 -27.09 -12.18 -0.62
N PRO A 44 -27.73 -11.14 -0.01
CA PRO A 44 -27.15 -10.45 1.14
C PRO A 44 -26.72 -11.43 2.25
N GLY A 45 -25.53 -11.25 2.81
CA GLY A 45 -24.91 -12.14 3.78
C GLY A 45 -24.18 -13.35 3.19
N ALA A 46 -24.24 -13.56 1.87
CA ALA A 46 -23.60 -14.71 1.24
C ALA A 46 -22.13 -14.45 0.89
N THR A 47 -21.34 -15.51 1.01
CA THR A 47 -19.97 -15.59 0.49
C THR A 47 -19.86 -16.74 -0.52
N LEU A 48 -19.46 -16.40 -1.73
CA LEU A 48 -19.24 -17.38 -2.80
C LEU A 48 -17.78 -17.41 -3.20
N ALA A 49 -17.26 -18.61 -3.51
CA ALA A 49 -15.92 -18.80 -4.04
C ALA A 49 -15.94 -19.46 -5.41
N LEU A 50 -15.40 -18.79 -6.41
CA LEU A 50 -15.21 -19.30 -7.76
C LEU A 50 -13.86 -20.02 -7.84
N VAL A 51 -13.90 -21.31 -8.09
CA VAL A 51 -12.70 -22.16 -8.20
C VAL A 51 -12.70 -22.89 -9.53
N PRO A 52 -11.54 -23.41 -10.00
CA PRO A 52 -11.51 -24.27 -11.18
C PRO A 52 -12.36 -25.53 -10.98
N GLY A 53 -13.11 -25.91 -12.02
CA GLY A 53 -13.88 -27.17 -11.99
C GLY A 53 -13.00 -28.42 -11.97
N SER A 54 -13.57 -29.57 -11.60
CA SER A 54 -12.85 -30.86 -11.43
C SER A 54 -12.14 -31.36 -12.69
N ALA A 55 -12.56 -30.93 -13.88
CA ALA A 55 -11.87 -31.25 -15.14
C ALA A 55 -10.41 -30.74 -15.20
N PHE A 56 -10.02 -29.86 -14.28
CA PHE A 56 -8.66 -29.35 -14.17
C PHE A 56 -7.75 -30.17 -13.24
N ALA A 57 -8.30 -31.12 -12.48
CA ALA A 57 -7.54 -31.85 -11.46
C ALA A 57 -6.51 -32.85 -12.04
N GLU A 58 -6.59 -33.15 -13.33
CA GLU A 58 -5.73 -34.16 -13.98
C GLU A 58 -4.54 -33.54 -14.75
N GLY A 59 -4.36 -32.22 -14.75
CA GLY A 59 -3.26 -31.50 -15.43
C GLY A 59 -2.17 -31.01 -14.46
N PRO A 60 -0.99 -30.61 -14.97
CA PRO A 60 0.04 -29.95 -14.17
C PRO A 60 -0.54 -28.71 -13.49
N SER A 61 -0.31 -28.58 -12.19
CA SER A 61 -0.93 -27.57 -11.31
C SER A 61 -0.79 -26.10 -11.76
N ASN A 62 0.18 -25.81 -12.63
CA ASN A 62 0.49 -24.46 -13.12
C ASN A 62 -0.41 -23.96 -14.25
N TRP A 63 -1.29 -24.80 -14.83
CA TRP A 63 -2.13 -24.47 -16.00
C TRP A 63 -3.62 -24.28 -15.67
N LEU A 64 -3.99 -24.38 -14.40
CA LEU A 64 -5.37 -24.47 -13.91
C LEU A 64 -6.15 -23.13 -13.90
N GLY A 65 -5.54 -22.01 -14.28
CA GLY A 65 -6.08 -20.66 -14.03
C GLY A 65 -7.01 -20.07 -15.09
N ALA A 66 -6.94 -20.52 -16.33
CA ALA A 66 -7.50 -19.79 -17.48
C ALA A 66 -8.99 -20.09 -17.79
N CYS A 67 -9.81 -20.43 -16.81
CA CYS A 67 -11.24 -20.70 -17.01
C CYS A 67 -12.16 -19.48 -16.99
N GLY A 68 -11.63 -18.27 -16.73
CA GLY A 68 -12.36 -17.00 -16.79
C GLY A 68 -13.06 -16.61 -15.48
N LYS A 69 -12.61 -17.05 -14.30
CA LYS A 69 -13.19 -16.70 -12.99
C LYS A 69 -13.29 -15.19 -12.76
N THR A 70 -12.19 -14.47 -12.94
CA THR A 70 -12.13 -13.01 -12.81
C THR A 70 -13.10 -12.32 -13.75
N GLN A 71 -13.22 -12.79 -15.02
CA GLN A 71 -14.15 -12.21 -15.98
C GLN A 71 -15.62 -12.40 -15.59
N ILE A 72 -15.96 -13.55 -15.02
CA ILE A 72 -17.29 -13.81 -14.46
C ILE A 72 -17.53 -12.91 -13.24
N ALA A 73 -16.55 -12.76 -12.36
CA ALA A 73 -16.65 -11.87 -11.19
C ALA A 73 -16.90 -10.42 -11.61
N VAL A 74 -16.23 -9.95 -12.68
CA VAL A 74 -16.47 -8.61 -13.27
C VAL A 74 -17.92 -8.45 -13.70
N ILE A 75 -18.48 -9.42 -14.47
CA ILE A 75 -19.86 -9.35 -14.94
C ILE A 75 -20.85 -9.32 -13.78
N VAL A 76 -20.65 -10.15 -12.75
CA VAL A 76 -21.51 -10.20 -11.57
C VAL A 76 -21.45 -8.88 -10.80
N ALA A 77 -20.26 -8.37 -10.54
CA ALA A 77 -20.09 -7.11 -9.82
C ALA A 77 -20.68 -5.92 -10.59
N GLU A 78 -20.42 -5.81 -11.89
CA GLU A 78 -20.98 -4.75 -12.75
C GLU A 78 -22.52 -4.86 -12.89
N SER A 79 -23.07 -6.06 -12.93
CA SER A 79 -24.52 -6.27 -12.96
C SER A 79 -25.17 -5.76 -11.68
N LEU A 80 -24.65 -6.11 -10.51
CA LEU A 80 -25.15 -5.63 -9.22
C LEU A 80 -24.98 -4.12 -9.06
N TRP A 81 -23.88 -3.57 -9.55
CA TRP A 81 -23.63 -2.13 -9.52
C TRP A 81 -24.62 -1.37 -10.42
N ARG A 82 -24.81 -1.79 -11.67
CA ARG A 82 -25.70 -1.12 -12.63
C ARG A 82 -27.18 -1.24 -12.25
N SER A 83 -27.56 -2.37 -11.66
CA SER A 83 -28.95 -2.56 -11.15
C SER A 83 -29.22 -1.82 -9.84
N THR A 84 -28.27 -1.07 -9.32
CA THR A 84 -28.37 -0.41 -8.00
C THR A 84 -28.68 -1.37 -6.85
N ALA A 85 -28.32 -2.64 -6.98
CA ALA A 85 -28.50 -3.65 -5.94
C ALA A 85 -27.46 -3.52 -4.81
N ILE A 86 -26.38 -2.75 -5.05
CA ILE A 86 -25.33 -2.43 -4.09
C ILE A 86 -25.01 -0.93 -4.11
N ASP A 87 -24.60 -0.41 -2.97
CA ASP A 87 -24.24 1.01 -2.76
C ASP A 87 -22.72 1.20 -2.68
N ALA A 88 -22.00 0.14 -2.29
CA ALA A 88 -20.53 0.12 -2.27
C ALA A 88 -19.98 -1.11 -3.01
N LEU A 89 -18.99 -0.89 -3.88
CA LEU A 89 -18.25 -1.95 -4.56
C LEU A 89 -16.76 -1.79 -4.27
N ILE A 90 -16.16 -2.81 -3.67
CA ILE A 90 -14.73 -2.85 -3.36
C ILE A 90 -14.12 -4.03 -4.11
N TRP A 91 -13.23 -3.73 -5.07
CA TRP A 91 -12.50 -4.74 -5.83
C TRP A 91 -11.06 -4.82 -5.30
N ILE A 92 -10.63 -6.02 -4.92
CA ILE A 92 -9.32 -6.26 -4.30
C ILE A 92 -8.61 -7.36 -5.06
N SER A 93 -7.41 -7.08 -5.56
CA SER A 93 -6.47 -8.11 -6.01
C SER A 93 -5.87 -8.75 -4.75
N ALA A 94 -6.44 -9.89 -4.32
CA ALA A 94 -6.16 -10.50 -3.01
C ALA A 94 -4.92 -11.42 -3.07
N THR A 95 -3.86 -10.98 -3.76
CA THR A 95 -2.63 -11.75 -3.97
C THR A 95 -1.68 -11.71 -2.77
N SER A 96 -1.92 -10.79 -1.82
CA SER A 96 -1.15 -10.64 -0.58
C SER A 96 -1.93 -9.87 0.48
N ARG A 97 -1.54 -10.05 1.75
CA ARG A 97 -2.10 -9.27 2.87
C ARG A 97 -1.92 -7.77 2.69
N GLU A 98 -0.79 -7.34 2.14
CA GLU A 98 -0.53 -5.94 1.82
C GLU A 98 -1.57 -5.34 0.87
N ALA A 99 -1.89 -6.07 -0.21
CA ALA A 99 -2.88 -5.62 -1.19
C ALA A 99 -4.27 -5.47 -0.57
N VAL A 100 -4.66 -6.41 0.31
CA VAL A 100 -5.93 -6.35 1.05
C VAL A 100 -5.95 -5.14 2.00
N LEU A 101 -4.91 -4.93 2.79
CA LEU A 101 -4.81 -3.80 3.72
C LEU A 101 -4.86 -2.46 2.98
N SER A 102 -4.11 -2.33 1.88
CA SER A 102 -4.10 -1.11 1.06
C SER A 102 -5.48 -0.78 0.51
N ALA A 103 -6.20 -1.77 -0.02
CA ALA A 103 -7.56 -1.61 -0.51
C ALA A 103 -8.55 -1.24 0.61
N TYR A 104 -8.40 -1.82 1.81
CA TYR A 104 -9.25 -1.50 2.95
C TYR A 104 -9.00 -0.10 3.51
N VAL A 105 -7.76 0.37 3.53
CA VAL A 105 -7.43 1.75 3.91
C VAL A 105 -8.14 2.74 2.98
N GLU A 106 -8.12 2.50 1.70
CA GLU A 106 -8.79 3.35 0.73
C GLU A 106 -10.31 3.26 0.84
N ALA A 107 -10.86 2.05 0.94
CA ALA A 107 -12.29 1.85 1.13
C ALA A 107 -12.79 2.53 2.41
N SER A 108 -11.97 2.56 3.46
CA SER A 108 -12.24 3.32 4.69
C SER A 108 -12.35 4.82 4.42
N GLY A 109 -11.43 5.39 3.63
CA GLY A 109 -11.49 6.79 3.22
C GLY A 109 -12.76 7.12 2.44
N ALA A 110 -13.14 6.26 1.49
CA ALA A 110 -14.36 6.42 0.70
C ALA A 110 -15.64 6.24 1.53
N ALA A 111 -15.67 5.26 2.45
CA ALA A 111 -16.83 4.98 3.29
C ALA A 111 -17.11 6.06 4.34
N PHE A 112 -16.05 6.61 4.92
CA PHE A 112 -16.17 7.58 6.02
C PHE A 112 -16.01 9.03 5.57
N GLY A 113 -15.56 9.27 4.33
CA GLY A 113 -15.33 10.62 3.78
C GLY A 113 -14.21 11.40 4.47
N ILE A 114 -13.30 10.70 5.16
CA ILE A 114 -12.21 11.28 5.95
C ILE A 114 -10.91 10.54 5.63
N ALA A 115 -9.79 11.27 5.58
CA ALA A 115 -8.49 10.65 5.43
C ALA A 115 -8.23 9.67 6.59
N PRO A 116 -7.86 8.41 6.31
CA PRO A 116 -7.63 7.42 7.35
C PRO A 116 -6.46 7.83 8.25
N THR A 117 -6.64 7.70 9.57
CA THR A 117 -5.60 7.96 10.57
C THR A 117 -5.28 6.69 11.34
N GLY A 118 -4.02 6.49 11.69
CA GLY A 118 -3.54 5.28 12.37
C GLY A 118 -2.75 4.34 11.45
N THR A 119 -2.50 3.11 11.92
CA THR A 119 -1.88 2.06 11.11
C THR A 119 -2.89 1.46 10.15
N ALA A 120 -2.42 0.89 9.04
CA ALA A 120 -3.29 0.26 8.05
C ALA A 120 -4.15 -0.85 8.66
N GLU A 121 -3.60 -1.63 9.59
CA GLU A 121 -4.31 -2.69 10.29
C GLU A 121 -5.46 -2.15 11.16
N SER A 122 -5.22 -1.03 11.85
CA SER A 122 -6.25 -0.41 12.68
C SER A 122 -7.39 0.19 11.82
N VAL A 123 -7.03 0.76 10.68
CA VAL A 123 -7.99 1.29 9.70
C VAL A 123 -8.80 0.17 9.06
N ALA A 124 -8.14 -0.92 8.65
CA ALA A 124 -8.79 -2.09 8.08
C ALA A 124 -9.75 -2.76 9.07
N ALA A 125 -9.32 -2.95 10.33
CA ALA A 125 -10.18 -3.52 11.38
C ALA A 125 -11.44 -2.68 11.61
N ARG A 126 -11.33 -1.35 11.55
CA ARG A 126 -12.48 -0.43 11.64
C ARG A 126 -13.43 -0.60 10.44
N LEU A 127 -12.89 -0.72 9.22
CA LEU A 127 -13.71 -0.98 8.05
C LEU A 127 -14.45 -2.32 8.18
N VAL A 128 -13.77 -3.39 8.58
CA VAL A 128 -14.37 -4.71 8.79
C VAL A 128 -15.50 -4.64 9.84
N SER A 129 -15.27 -3.93 10.94
CA SER A 129 -16.29 -3.70 11.97
C SER A 129 -17.51 -2.93 11.45
N TRP A 130 -17.27 -1.92 10.61
CA TRP A 130 -18.35 -1.17 9.94
C TRP A 130 -19.12 -2.04 8.94
N LEU A 131 -18.44 -2.85 8.12
CA LEU A 131 -19.08 -3.77 7.19
C LEU A 131 -19.99 -4.77 7.89
N ALA A 132 -19.63 -5.20 9.11
CA ALA A 132 -20.41 -6.13 9.91
C ALA A 132 -21.73 -5.54 10.44
N THR A 133 -21.83 -4.21 10.56
CA THR A 133 -22.96 -3.53 11.24
C THR A 133 -23.74 -2.57 10.35
N THR A 134 -23.20 -2.19 9.19
CA THR A 134 -23.82 -1.20 8.31
C THR A 134 -25.06 -1.75 7.60
N ASP A 135 -26.05 -0.89 7.41
CA ASP A 135 -27.24 -1.17 6.59
C ASP A 135 -26.99 -0.90 5.10
N GLN A 136 -25.86 -0.29 4.74
CA GLN A 136 -25.46 -0.10 3.34
C GLN A 136 -25.24 -1.45 2.66
N ARG A 137 -25.75 -1.58 1.44
CA ARG A 137 -25.58 -2.79 0.63
C ARG A 137 -24.22 -2.75 -0.04
N TRP A 138 -23.32 -3.58 0.41
CA TRP A 138 -21.95 -3.61 -0.12
C TRP A 138 -21.62 -4.94 -0.80
N MET A 139 -20.65 -4.89 -1.69
CA MET A 139 -20.02 -6.07 -2.30
C MET A 139 -18.51 -5.91 -2.27
N ILE A 140 -17.84 -6.97 -1.82
CA ILE A 140 -16.40 -7.11 -1.91
C ILE A 140 -16.06 -8.26 -2.86
N VAL A 141 -15.19 -7.99 -3.82
CA VAL A 141 -14.58 -9.01 -4.67
C VAL A 141 -13.13 -9.18 -4.24
N LEU A 142 -12.78 -10.40 -3.82
CA LEU A 142 -11.42 -10.83 -3.51
C LEU A 142 -10.92 -11.64 -4.70
N ASP A 143 -10.23 -10.96 -5.63
CA ASP A 143 -9.76 -11.59 -6.87
C ASP A 143 -8.38 -12.19 -6.68
N ASP A 144 -8.20 -13.42 -7.16
CA ASP A 144 -6.97 -14.22 -7.10
C ASP A 144 -6.42 -14.46 -5.68
N LEU A 145 -7.30 -14.84 -4.74
CA LEU A 145 -6.88 -15.20 -3.38
C LEU A 145 -5.93 -16.39 -3.41
N GLN A 146 -4.70 -16.19 -2.95
CA GLN A 146 -3.63 -17.20 -2.97
C GLN A 146 -3.42 -17.87 -1.61
N ASP A 147 -3.51 -17.10 -0.51
CA ASP A 147 -3.40 -17.61 0.86
C ASP A 147 -4.53 -17.07 1.73
N GLN A 148 -5.19 -17.97 2.46
CA GLN A 148 -6.27 -17.60 3.37
C GLN A 148 -5.75 -16.83 4.59
N THR A 149 -4.49 -17.03 4.99
CA THR A 149 -3.89 -16.36 6.14
C THR A 149 -3.71 -14.85 5.91
N ASP A 150 -3.68 -14.40 4.66
CA ASP A 150 -3.67 -12.98 4.30
C ASP A 150 -4.91 -12.23 4.78
N LEU A 151 -6.00 -12.96 4.99
CA LEU A 151 -7.28 -12.43 5.46
C LEU A 151 -7.52 -12.65 6.96
N ASP A 152 -6.53 -13.11 7.73
CA ASP A 152 -6.68 -13.30 9.17
C ASP A 152 -6.97 -11.96 9.88
N GLY A 153 -8.14 -11.89 10.53
CA GLY A 153 -8.67 -10.67 11.14
C GLY A 153 -9.24 -9.63 10.16
N LEU A 154 -9.20 -9.89 8.84
CA LEU A 154 -9.64 -8.98 7.78
C LEU A 154 -10.80 -9.51 6.95
N TRP A 155 -11.35 -10.68 7.28
CA TRP A 155 -12.43 -11.27 6.51
C TRP A 155 -13.69 -10.42 6.57
N PRO A 156 -14.26 -9.99 5.41
CA PRO A 156 -15.44 -9.16 5.40
C PRO A 156 -16.71 -10.00 5.67
N GLU A 157 -17.48 -9.61 6.67
CA GLU A 157 -18.73 -10.25 7.04
C GLU A 157 -19.79 -9.17 7.33
N GLY A 158 -21.06 -9.46 7.06
CA GLY A 158 -22.16 -8.57 7.41
C GLY A 158 -23.48 -8.94 6.71
N PRO A 159 -24.62 -8.68 7.33
CA PRO A 159 -25.94 -9.10 6.82
C PRO A 159 -26.33 -8.40 5.51
N SER A 160 -25.83 -7.19 5.27
CA SER A 160 -26.11 -6.40 4.06
C SER A 160 -25.07 -6.61 2.96
N GLY A 161 -24.01 -7.39 3.24
CA GLY A 161 -22.85 -7.58 2.39
C GLY A 161 -22.93 -8.78 1.47
N ARG A 162 -22.13 -8.73 0.42
CA ARG A 162 -21.87 -9.86 -0.49
C ARG A 162 -20.39 -10.00 -0.69
N VAL A 163 -19.87 -11.22 -0.60
CA VAL A 163 -18.45 -11.50 -0.83
C VAL A 163 -18.31 -12.50 -1.97
N LEU A 164 -17.51 -12.13 -2.97
CA LEU A 164 -17.17 -12.98 -4.10
C LEU A 164 -15.66 -13.19 -4.14
N VAL A 165 -15.23 -14.41 -3.99
CA VAL A 165 -13.80 -14.78 -4.01
C VAL A 165 -13.49 -15.49 -5.32
N THR A 166 -12.38 -15.19 -5.95
CA THR A 166 -11.78 -16.05 -6.98
C THR A 166 -10.49 -16.66 -6.46
N SER A 167 -10.27 -17.94 -6.67
CA SER A 167 -9.05 -18.62 -6.27
C SER A 167 -8.69 -19.77 -7.22
N MET A 168 -7.42 -20.10 -7.25
CA MET A 168 -6.91 -21.30 -7.95
C MET A 168 -7.14 -22.58 -7.14
N GLN A 169 -7.26 -22.47 -5.82
CA GLN A 169 -7.29 -23.62 -4.90
C GLN A 169 -8.66 -23.71 -4.23
N ALA A 170 -9.37 -24.82 -4.47
CA ALA A 170 -10.61 -25.10 -3.76
C ALA A 170 -10.40 -25.33 -2.25
N SER A 171 -9.21 -25.76 -1.83
CA SER A 171 -8.84 -25.98 -0.44
C SER A 171 -8.83 -24.69 0.42
N LEU A 172 -8.50 -23.54 -0.18
CA LEU A 172 -8.46 -22.26 0.53
C LEU A 172 -9.81 -21.81 1.08
N THR A 173 -10.91 -22.34 0.54
CA THR A 173 -12.26 -21.97 0.94
C THR A 173 -12.96 -23.07 1.76
N SER A 174 -12.43 -24.29 1.80
CA SER A 174 -13.06 -25.45 2.44
C SER A 174 -12.98 -25.47 3.97
N GLY A 175 -12.11 -24.67 4.57
CA GLY A 175 -11.93 -24.59 6.05
C GLY A 175 -12.90 -23.67 6.78
N ARG A 176 -13.58 -22.76 6.08
CA ARG A 176 -14.45 -21.75 6.70
C ARG A 176 -15.93 -22.11 6.50
N ARG A 177 -16.70 -22.11 7.60
CA ARG A 177 -18.15 -22.40 7.54
C ARG A 177 -18.86 -21.24 6.82
N GLY A 178 -19.75 -21.59 5.88
CA GLY A 178 -20.63 -20.61 5.20
C GLY A 178 -20.15 -20.17 3.83
N ILE A 179 -18.99 -20.59 3.33
CA ILE A 179 -18.57 -20.31 1.97
C ILE A 179 -19.14 -21.35 1.01
N GLN A 180 -19.92 -20.90 0.04
CA GLN A 180 -20.40 -21.76 -1.05
C GLN A 180 -19.39 -21.76 -2.19
N VAL A 181 -18.87 -22.92 -2.54
CA VAL A 181 -17.90 -23.10 -3.63
C VAL A 181 -18.65 -23.34 -4.94
N ILE A 182 -18.33 -22.56 -5.96
CA ILE A 182 -18.88 -22.69 -7.32
C ILE A 182 -17.75 -23.06 -8.27
N PRO A 183 -17.75 -24.27 -8.84
CA PRO A 183 -16.75 -24.66 -9.83
C PRO A 183 -17.01 -24.00 -11.18
N VAL A 184 -15.98 -23.33 -11.73
CA VAL A 184 -16.00 -22.73 -13.06
C VAL A 184 -15.26 -23.67 -14.02
N GLY A 185 -16.00 -24.22 -14.98
CA GLY A 185 -15.49 -25.12 -16.00
C GLY A 185 -15.03 -24.41 -17.27
N PHE A 186 -14.62 -25.21 -18.27
CA PHE A 186 -14.40 -24.76 -19.63
C PHE A 186 -15.72 -24.28 -20.28
N PHE A 187 -15.62 -23.68 -21.47
CA PHE A 187 -16.81 -23.31 -22.22
C PHE A 187 -17.67 -24.54 -22.59
N SER A 188 -18.99 -24.36 -22.59
CA SER A 188 -19.87 -25.22 -23.36
C SER A 188 -19.61 -25.04 -24.86
N ILE A 189 -20.02 -25.98 -25.68
CA ILE A 189 -19.91 -25.86 -27.16
C ILE A 189 -20.57 -24.57 -27.64
N ARG A 190 -21.72 -24.20 -27.06
CA ARG A 190 -22.46 -22.99 -27.40
C ARG A 190 -21.67 -21.72 -27.06
N GLU A 191 -21.08 -21.64 -25.86
CA GLU A 191 -20.26 -20.50 -25.45
C GLU A 191 -19.00 -20.39 -26.34
N ALA A 192 -18.33 -21.51 -26.64
CA ALA A 192 -17.17 -21.53 -27.51
C ALA A 192 -17.51 -21.10 -28.96
N LEU A 193 -18.67 -21.52 -29.50
CA LEU A 193 -19.15 -21.05 -30.80
C LEU A 193 -19.47 -19.55 -30.77
N ASN A 194 -20.10 -19.04 -29.71
CA ASN A 194 -20.37 -17.61 -29.59
C ASN A 194 -19.06 -16.81 -29.58
N CYS A 195 -18.05 -17.25 -28.82
CA CYS A 195 -16.71 -16.65 -28.82
C CYS A 195 -16.14 -16.48 -30.25
N LEU A 196 -16.07 -17.55 -30.99
CA LEU A 196 -15.56 -17.50 -32.35
C LEU A 196 -16.47 -16.69 -33.28
N THR A 197 -17.80 -16.76 -33.12
CA THR A 197 -18.78 -16.06 -33.96
C THR A 197 -18.68 -14.55 -33.78
N GLU A 198 -18.57 -14.07 -32.58
CA GLU A 198 -18.43 -12.64 -32.27
C GLU A 198 -17.09 -12.08 -32.77
N ARG A 199 -15.99 -12.75 -32.47
CA ARG A 199 -14.65 -12.34 -32.90
C ARG A 199 -14.46 -12.36 -34.39
N LEU A 200 -15.04 -13.34 -35.10
CA LEU A 200 -14.94 -13.50 -36.54
C LEU A 200 -16.18 -12.93 -37.26
N SER A 201 -16.84 -11.93 -36.66
CA SER A 201 -18.03 -11.29 -37.26
C SER A 201 -17.71 -10.49 -38.51
N VAL A 202 -16.54 -9.88 -38.59
CA VAL A 202 -16.09 -9.08 -39.75
C VAL A 202 -15.90 -9.94 -41.00
N ASN A 203 -15.39 -11.17 -40.85
CA ASN A 203 -15.18 -12.09 -41.96
C ASN A 203 -15.73 -13.48 -41.62
N PRO A 204 -17.03 -13.73 -41.87
CA PRO A 204 -17.68 -15.01 -41.57
C PRO A 204 -17.08 -16.25 -42.24
N VAL A 205 -16.38 -16.09 -43.35
CA VAL A 205 -15.70 -17.20 -44.04
C VAL A 205 -14.61 -17.84 -43.17
N GLN A 206 -13.99 -17.06 -42.32
CA GLN A 206 -12.97 -17.54 -41.38
C GLN A 206 -13.51 -18.54 -40.34
N ARG A 207 -14.84 -18.63 -40.14
CA ARG A 207 -15.49 -19.59 -39.24
C ARG A 207 -15.49 -21.03 -39.77
N HIS A 208 -15.05 -21.25 -41.01
CA HIS A 208 -15.01 -22.60 -41.57
C HIS A 208 -14.12 -23.52 -40.76
N GLY A 209 -14.69 -24.64 -40.21
CA GLY A 209 -14.02 -25.57 -39.32
C GLY A 209 -14.04 -25.12 -37.85
N ALA A 210 -14.91 -24.21 -37.44
CA ALA A 210 -14.99 -23.69 -36.04
C ALA A 210 -15.26 -24.79 -35.02
N ILE A 211 -16.16 -25.76 -35.30
CA ILE A 211 -16.47 -26.86 -34.37
C ILE A 211 -15.24 -27.73 -34.15
N ASP A 212 -14.58 -28.14 -35.23
CA ASP A 212 -13.37 -28.97 -35.14
C ASP A 212 -12.24 -28.26 -34.38
N LEU A 213 -12.13 -26.94 -34.53
CA LEU A 213 -11.18 -26.13 -33.77
C LEU A 213 -11.51 -26.10 -32.27
N ILE A 214 -12.79 -25.91 -31.91
CA ILE A 214 -13.27 -25.91 -30.52
C ILE A 214 -12.95 -27.22 -29.84
N GLU A 215 -13.18 -28.34 -30.52
CA GLU A 215 -12.85 -29.67 -29.99
C GLU A 215 -11.33 -29.86 -29.84
N ALA A 216 -10.55 -29.45 -30.83
CA ALA A 216 -9.09 -29.57 -30.80
C ALA A 216 -8.46 -28.74 -29.64
N LEU A 217 -9.04 -27.57 -29.34
CA LEU A 217 -8.62 -26.69 -28.22
C LEU A 217 -9.24 -27.09 -26.87
N GLY A 218 -10.05 -28.15 -26.81
CA GLY A 218 -10.64 -28.65 -25.56
C GLY A 218 -11.60 -27.66 -24.90
N ARG A 219 -12.13 -26.70 -25.62
CA ARG A 219 -13.06 -25.65 -25.13
C ARG A 219 -12.45 -24.72 -24.07
N GLU A 220 -11.13 -24.66 -24.03
CA GLU A 220 -10.40 -23.80 -23.08
C GLU A 220 -10.56 -22.32 -23.46
N PRO A 221 -11.11 -21.44 -22.55
CA PRO A 221 -11.41 -20.04 -22.87
C PRO A 221 -10.20 -19.25 -23.38
N LEU A 222 -9.06 -19.35 -22.72
CA LEU A 222 -7.85 -18.61 -23.10
C LEU A 222 -7.33 -19.06 -24.48
N ALA A 223 -7.27 -20.38 -24.72
CA ALA A 223 -6.81 -20.92 -26.00
C ALA A 223 -7.73 -20.50 -27.16
N LEU A 224 -9.05 -20.50 -26.92
CA LEU A 224 -10.03 -20.03 -27.91
C LEU A 224 -9.91 -18.53 -28.19
N ALA A 225 -9.71 -17.70 -27.16
CA ALA A 225 -9.53 -16.27 -27.32
C ALA A 225 -8.25 -15.96 -28.13
N GLN A 226 -7.15 -16.63 -27.84
CA GLN A 226 -5.88 -16.50 -28.59
C GLN A 226 -6.04 -16.96 -30.04
N ALA A 227 -6.64 -18.14 -30.26
CA ALA A 227 -6.90 -18.64 -31.60
C ALA A 227 -7.79 -17.70 -32.42
N ALA A 228 -8.87 -17.20 -31.82
CA ALA A 228 -9.75 -16.22 -32.42
C ALA A 228 -9.04 -14.94 -32.83
N SER A 229 -8.13 -14.41 -31.95
CA SER A 229 -7.33 -13.22 -32.26
C SER A 229 -6.39 -13.45 -33.44
N VAL A 230 -5.70 -14.58 -33.51
CA VAL A 230 -4.82 -14.92 -34.64
C VAL A 230 -5.61 -15.05 -35.92
N VAL A 231 -6.74 -15.77 -35.91
CA VAL A 231 -7.59 -15.95 -37.09
C VAL A 231 -8.15 -14.61 -37.57
N ALA A 232 -8.69 -13.78 -36.67
CA ALA A 232 -9.26 -12.47 -36.99
C ALA A 232 -8.25 -11.50 -37.64
N ASN A 233 -6.98 -11.57 -37.22
CA ASN A 233 -5.90 -10.71 -37.71
C ASN A 233 -5.04 -11.36 -38.80
N SER A 234 -5.55 -12.41 -39.45
CA SER A 234 -4.88 -13.12 -40.53
C SER A 234 -5.85 -13.45 -41.65
N THR A 235 -5.39 -14.15 -42.68
CA THR A 235 -6.23 -14.68 -43.76
C THR A 235 -6.67 -16.13 -43.52
N LEU A 236 -6.32 -16.70 -42.34
CA LEU A 236 -6.62 -18.10 -42.01
C LEU A 236 -8.10 -18.29 -41.70
N ALA A 237 -8.62 -19.49 -42.01
CA ALA A 237 -9.87 -19.96 -41.42
C ALA A 237 -9.60 -20.81 -40.15
N CYS A 238 -10.63 -21.08 -39.35
CA CYS A 238 -10.53 -21.93 -38.17
C CYS A 238 -9.95 -23.32 -38.48
N ARG A 239 -10.26 -23.89 -39.65
CA ARG A 239 -9.72 -25.16 -40.13
C ARG A 239 -8.21 -25.08 -40.32
N ASP A 240 -7.70 -24.01 -40.91
CA ASP A 240 -6.27 -23.86 -41.19
C ASP A 240 -5.50 -23.68 -39.88
N TYR A 241 -6.05 -22.86 -38.95
CA TYR A 241 -5.48 -22.68 -37.62
C TYR A 241 -5.43 -23.98 -36.83
N ARG A 242 -6.48 -24.82 -36.88
CA ARG A 242 -6.51 -26.15 -36.27
C ARG A 242 -5.33 -27.01 -36.74
N ASP A 243 -5.05 -26.99 -38.06
CA ASP A 243 -3.97 -27.78 -38.62
C ASP A 243 -2.58 -27.24 -38.22
N TYR A 244 -2.43 -25.92 -38.06
CA TYR A 244 -1.23 -25.32 -37.45
C TYR A 244 -1.08 -25.72 -36.00
N PHE A 245 -2.16 -25.64 -35.23
CA PHE A 245 -2.20 -26.05 -33.83
C PHE A 245 -1.81 -27.51 -33.65
N ALA A 246 -2.37 -28.40 -34.39
CA ALA A 246 -2.07 -29.83 -34.33
C ALA A 246 -0.58 -30.12 -34.57
N ARG A 247 -0.01 -29.52 -35.62
CA ARG A 247 1.43 -29.63 -35.90
C ARG A 247 2.30 -29.07 -34.81
N ARG A 248 1.96 -27.89 -34.27
CA ARG A 248 2.71 -27.25 -33.19
C ARG A 248 2.64 -28.05 -31.88
N ARG A 249 1.46 -28.55 -31.55
CA ARG A 249 1.23 -29.43 -30.40
C ARG A 249 2.10 -30.68 -30.43
N GLN A 250 2.20 -31.31 -31.60
CA GLN A 250 3.05 -32.47 -31.80
C GLN A 250 4.55 -32.11 -31.61
N GLN A 251 5.00 -31.01 -32.16
CA GLN A 251 6.40 -30.54 -32.03
C GLN A 251 6.78 -30.30 -30.57
N ILE A 252 5.92 -29.60 -29.79
CA ILE A 252 6.17 -29.30 -28.39
C ILE A 252 6.08 -30.58 -27.56
N GLY A 253 5.09 -31.45 -27.80
CA GLY A 253 4.91 -32.70 -27.06
C GLY A 253 6.08 -33.68 -27.23
N VAL A 254 6.66 -33.78 -28.44
CA VAL A 254 7.86 -34.59 -28.67
C VAL A 254 9.07 -34.05 -27.91
N ALA A 255 9.21 -32.73 -27.82
CA ALA A 255 10.33 -32.10 -27.13
C ALA A 255 10.20 -32.20 -25.59
N ALA A 256 8.98 -32.15 -25.05
CA ALA A 256 8.71 -32.17 -23.61
C ALA A 256 8.44 -33.54 -23.00
N GLY A 257 8.15 -34.56 -23.82
CA GLY A 257 7.74 -35.89 -23.35
C GLY A 257 6.35 -35.97 -22.73
N GLU A 258 5.58 -34.88 -22.80
CA GLU A 258 4.23 -34.72 -22.24
C GLU A 258 3.29 -34.12 -23.26
N VAL A 259 1.96 -34.27 -23.04
CA VAL A 259 0.94 -33.63 -23.87
C VAL A 259 0.71 -32.19 -23.38
N PRO A 260 1.13 -31.15 -24.15
CA PRO A 260 0.97 -29.79 -23.69
C PRO A 260 -0.52 -29.38 -23.70
N SER A 261 -0.90 -28.49 -22.78
CA SER A 261 -2.24 -27.88 -22.75
C SER A 261 -2.50 -27.07 -24.02
N ALA A 262 -3.78 -26.79 -24.32
CA ALA A 262 -4.10 -26.00 -25.49
C ALA A 262 -3.52 -24.57 -25.38
N ALA A 263 -3.62 -23.93 -24.23
CA ALA A 263 -3.05 -22.60 -23.99
C ALA A 263 -1.52 -22.58 -24.14
N ALA A 264 -0.82 -23.65 -23.72
CA ALA A 264 0.63 -23.79 -23.92
C ALA A 264 1.06 -23.81 -25.38
N VAL A 265 0.19 -24.23 -26.26
CA VAL A 265 0.47 -24.27 -27.72
C VAL A 265 0.02 -22.97 -28.40
N THR A 266 -1.17 -22.48 -28.07
CA THR A 266 -1.76 -21.31 -28.74
C THR A 266 -0.95 -20.05 -28.56
N TRP A 267 -0.35 -19.83 -27.34
CA TRP A 267 0.48 -18.64 -27.14
C TRP A 267 1.71 -18.60 -28.07
N THR A 268 2.30 -19.76 -28.40
CA THR A 268 3.43 -19.80 -29.35
C THR A 268 3.03 -19.44 -30.76
N LEU A 269 1.78 -19.76 -31.17
CA LEU A 269 1.22 -19.35 -32.46
C LEU A 269 0.88 -17.86 -32.46
N SER A 270 0.33 -17.36 -31.34
CA SER A 270 0.07 -15.94 -31.15
C SER A 270 1.37 -15.11 -31.18
N LEU A 271 2.44 -15.61 -30.58
CA LEU A 271 3.77 -14.98 -30.65
C LEU A 271 4.24 -14.88 -32.11
N GLY A 272 4.14 -15.98 -32.88
CA GLY A 272 4.48 -15.96 -34.33
C GLY A 272 3.67 -14.93 -35.13
N GLN A 273 2.39 -14.74 -34.77
CA GLN A 273 1.55 -13.69 -35.35
C GLN A 273 2.03 -12.29 -34.96
N ALA A 274 2.34 -12.04 -33.69
CA ALA A 274 2.85 -10.75 -33.23
C ALA A 274 4.19 -10.40 -33.91
N GLU A 275 5.09 -11.37 -34.06
CA GLU A 275 6.37 -11.21 -34.77
C GLU A 275 6.16 -10.93 -36.30
N SER A 276 5.08 -11.43 -36.89
CA SER A 276 4.73 -11.11 -38.28
C SER A 276 4.19 -9.69 -38.42
N LEU A 277 3.51 -9.16 -37.41
CA LEU A 277 2.98 -7.79 -37.40
C LEU A 277 4.09 -6.75 -37.17
N LEU A 278 5.09 -7.08 -36.37
CA LEU A 278 6.26 -6.26 -36.10
C LEU A 278 7.52 -7.13 -36.20
N PRO A 279 8.14 -7.25 -37.37
CA PRO A 279 9.36 -8.02 -37.54
C PRO A 279 10.52 -7.47 -36.71
N GLY A 280 11.23 -8.35 -36.01
CA GLY A 280 12.39 -8.00 -35.18
C GLY A 280 12.33 -8.65 -33.79
N ALA A 281 13.35 -8.39 -32.98
CA ALA A 281 13.48 -8.98 -31.65
C ALA A 281 12.55 -8.32 -30.61
N SER A 282 12.06 -7.09 -30.86
CA SER A 282 11.37 -6.25 -29.87
C SER A 282 10.11 -6.90 -29.29
N VAL A 283 9.34 -7.64 -30.09
CA VAL A 283 8.11 -8.34 -29.64
C VAL A 283 8.45 -9.40 -28.60
N ARG A 284 9.46 -10.23 -28.87
CA ARG A 284 9.87 -11.30 -27.95
C ARG A 284 10.48 -10.76 -26.67
N LEU A 285 11.35 -9.75 -26.79
CA LEU A 285 11.94 -9.08 -25.65
C LEU A 285 10.87 -8.43 -24.79
N MET A 286 9.91 -7.73 -25.38
CA MET A 286 8.79 -7.12 -24.69
C MET A 286 7.92 -8.17 -23.98
N LEU A 287 7.67 -9.31 -24.61
CA LEU A 287 6.86 -10.38 -24.01
C LEU A 287 7.56 -10.97 -22.77
N VAL A 288 8.88 -11.15 -22.82
CA VAL A 288 9.64 -11.59 -21.63
C VAL A 288 9.59 -10.52 -20.53
N LEU A 289 9.72 -9.25 -20.90
CA LEU A 289 9.64 -8.13 -19.92
C LEU A 289 8.29 -8.10 -19.20
N VAL A 290 7.16 -8.15 -19.92
CA VAL A 290 5.82 -8.11 -19.30
C VAL A 290 5.51 -9.36 -18.46
N ALA A 291 6.20 -10.48 -18.71
CA ALA A 291 6.03 -11.70 -17.95
C ALA A 291 6.70 -11.66 -16.57
N LEU A 292 7.50 -10.63 -16.27
CA LEU A 292 8.19 -10.45 -14.99
C LEU A 292 7.43 -9.57 -13.99
N PHE A 293 6.38 -8.87 -14.44
CA PHE A 293 5.58 -7.95 -13.63
C PHE A 293 4.31 -8.61 -13.08
N ASP A 294 3.58 -7.88 -12.25
CA ASP A 294 2.25 -8.30 -11.81
C ASP A 294 1.25 -8.28 -12.97
N GLY A 295 0.66 -9.44 -13.25
CA GLY A 295 -0.28 -9.61 -14.35
C GLY A 295 -1.60 -8.86 -14.19
N HIS A 296 -1.94 -8.42 -12.98
CA HIS A 296 -3.18 -7.70 -12.68
C HIS A 296 -3.10 -6.21 -13.00
N GLY A 297 -1.89 -5.66 -13.16
CA GLY A 297 -1.77 -4.23 -13.47
C GLY A 297 -0.33 -3.74 -13.61
N ILE A 298 0.22 -3.75 -14.83
CA ILE A 298 1.52 -3.13 -15.10
C ILE A 298 1.29 -1.68 -15.49
N PRO A 299 1.83 -0.69 -14.76
CA PRO A 299 1.69 0.71 -15.14
C PRO A 299 2.29 0.98 -16.52
N GLY A 300 1.53 1.55 -17.45
CA GLY A 300 2.01 1.82 -18.80
C GLY A 300 3.21 2.77 -18.86
N ALA A 301 3.41 3.59 -17.84
CA ALA A 301 4.58 4.46 -17.71
C ALA A 301 5.91 3.66 -17.73
N VAL A 302 5.93 2.42 -17.24
CA VAL A 302 7.10 1.52 -17.28
C VAL A 302 7.68 1.43 -18.69
N PHE A 303 6.82 1.33 -19.70
CA PHE A 303 7.21 1.13 -21.09
C PHE A 303 7.70 2.41 -21.79
N SER A 304 7.64 3.53 -21.11
CA SER A 304 8.15 4.82 -21.60
C SER A 304 9.47 5.24 -20.93
N THR A 305 10.11 4.33 -20.19
CA THR A 305 11.34 4.58 -19.46
C THR A 305 12.59 4.41 -20.32
N SER A 306 13.67 5.06 -19.89
CA SER A 306 14.99 4.92 -20.51
C SER A 306 15.51 3.47 -20.39
N ALA A 307 15.23 2.80 -19.28
CA ALA A 307 15.62 1.43 -19.02
C ALA A 307 15.01 0.44 -20.04
N VAL A 308 13.72 0.56 -20.33
CA VAL A 308 13.04 -0.30 -21.33
C VAL A 308 13.50 0.05 -22.74
N SER A 309 13.69 1.32 -23.06
CA SER A 309 14.19 1.73 -24.37
C SER A 309 15.60 1.18 -24.65
N ALA A 310 16.50 1.24 -23.67
CA ALA A 310 17.84 0.66 -23.78
C ALA A 310 17.81 -0.87 -23.93
N TYR A 311 16.92 -1.55 -23.17
CA TYR A 311 16.76 -3.01 -23.28
C TYR A 311 16.30 -3.45 -24.66
N LEU A 312 15.34 -2.77 -25.26
CA LEU A 312 14.83 -3.09 -26.61
C LEU A 312 15.80 -2.71 -27.71
N GLY A 313 16.60 -1.65 -27.52
CA GLY A 313 17.57 -1.17 -28.50
C GLY A 313 18.89 -1.95 -28.54
N GLY A 314 19.15 -2.83 -27.58
CA GLY A 314 20.35 -3.68 -27.53
C GLY A 314 21.69 -2.94 -27.39
N ALA A 315 21.67 -1.65 -27.07
CA ALA A 315 22.86 -0.82 -26.89
C ALA A 315 22.75 0.05 -25.63
N ALA A 316 23.85 0.25 -24.95
CA ALA A 316 23.98 1.25 -23.89
C ALA A 316 23.82 2.65 -24.52
N THR A 317 22.60 3.16 -24.57
CA THR A 317 22.38 4.57 -24.92
C THR A 317 22.83 5.44 -23.76
N PRO A 318 23.57 6.55 -23.99
CA PRO A 318 23.93 7.48 -22.93
C PRO A 318 22.65 8.03 -22.26
N PHE A 319 22.68 8.23 -20.96
CA PHE A 319 21.61 8.74 -20.12
C PHE A 319 20.98 10.08 -20.55
N SER A 320 21.47 10.71 -21.60
CA SER A 320 21.07 12.03 -22.10
C SER A 320 20.26 12.01 -23.43
N ALA A 321 20.00 10.84 -24.01
CA ALA A 321 19.20 10.77 -25.22
C ALA A 321 17.69 10.88 -24.88
N LEU A 322 16.96 11.69 -25.65
CA LEU A 322 15.49 11.72 -25.59
C LEU A 322 14.95 10.30 -25.79
N VAL A 323 14.25 9.79 -24.79
CA VAL A 323 13.62 8.45 -24.84
C VAL A 323 12.49 8.48 -25.87
N ASP A 324 12.59 7.62 -26.91
CA ASP A 324 11.48 7.38 -27.81
C ASP A 324 10.69 6.16 -27.31
N PRO A 325 9.49 6.34 -26.73
CA PRO A 325 8.67 5.25 -26.24
C PRO A 325 7.98 4.47 -27.35
N LYS A 326 8.02 4.96 -28.58
CA LYS A 326 7.29 4.37 -29.72
C LYS A 326 7.62 2.91 -29.98
N PRO A 327 8.90 2.45 -30.00
CA PRO A 327 9.21 1.04 -30.23
C PRO A 327 8.60 0.09 -29.19
N ALA A 328 8.53 0.52 -27.94
CA ALA A 328 7.93 -0.26 -26.85
C ALA A 328 6.41 -0.38 -27.04
N TRP A 329 5.73 0.72 -27.34
CA TRP A 329 4.29 0.74 -27.58
C TRP A 329 3.90 0.03 -28.87
N ASP A 330 4.71 0.09 -29.94
CA ASP A 330 4.51 -0.68 -31.18
C ASP A 330 4.60 -2.20 -30.88
N ALA A 331 5.55 -2.63 -30.04
CA ALA A 331 5.66 -4.01 -29.61
C ALA A 331 4.45 -4.45 -28.75
N LEU A 332 4.03 -3.64 -27.80
CA LEU A 332 2.84 -3.90 -26.98
C LEU A 332 1.58 -4.02 -27.85
N LEU A 333 1.41 -3.15 -28.85
CA LEU A 333 0.28 -3.18 -29.77
C LEU A 333 0.27 -4.46 -30.60
N ALA A 334 1.44 -4.92 -31.05
CA ALA A 334 1.55 -6.18 -31.81
C ALA A 334 1.17 -7.38 -30.92
N ILE A 335 1.61 -7.38 -29.66
CA ILE A 335 1.32 -8.43 -28.66
C ILE A 335 -0.18 -8.41 -28.30
N GLU A 336 -0.79 -7.23 -28.12
CA GLU A 336 -2.22 -7.06 -27.84
C GLU A 336 -3.07 -7.58 -29.00
N ARG A 337 -2.75 -7.21 -30.24
CA ARG A 337 -3.45 -7.70 -31.43
C ARG A 337 -3.38 -9.21 -31.62
N ALA A 338 -2.31 -9.82 -31.11
CA ALA A 338 -2.17 -11.28 -31.09
C ALA A 338 -2.92 -11.96 -29.94
N GLY A 339 -3.59 -11.20 -29.07
CA GLY A 339 -4.38 -11.71 -27.95
C GLY A 339 -3.55 -12.23 -26.78
N LEU A 340 -2.33 -11.74 -26.59
CA LEU A 340 -1.42 -12.16 -25.51
C LEU A 340 -1.51 -11.26 -24.29
N ILE A 341 -1.86 -9.99 -24.46
CA ILE A 341 -2.09 -9.01 -23.39
C ILE A 341 -3.38 -8.24 -23.63
N SER A 342 -3.84 -7.51 -22.63
CA SER A 342 -4.90 -6.51 -22.75
C SER A 342 -4.42 -5.16 -22.22
N VAL A 343 -4.81 -4.07 -22.87
CA VAL A 343 -4.45 -2.71 -22.44
C VAL A 343 -5.71 -1.99 -21.97
N ASN A 344 -5.76 -1.68 -20.67
CA ASN A 344 -6.82 -0.85 -20.10
C ASN A 344 -6.53 0.63 -20.39
N ARG A 345 -7.21 1.19 -21.37
CA ARG A 345 -7.11 2.60 -21.78
C ARG A 345 -8.13 3.50 -21.09
N ALA A 346 -8.97 2.93 -20.21
CA ALA A 346 -9.95 3.72 -19.45
C ALA A 346 -9.30 4.48 -18.28
N VAL A 347 -8.11 4.08 -17.88
CA VAL A 347 -7.29 4.72 -16.84
C VAL A 347 -6.12 5.47 -17.47
N SER A 348 -5.62 6.51 -16.76
CA SER A 348 -4.48 7.29 -17.21
C SER A 348 -3.45 7.41 -16.07
N PRO A 349 -2.21 6.94 -16.30
CA PRO A 349 -1.69 6.22 -17.47
C PRO A 349 -2.37 4.86 -17.69
N PRO A 350 -2.35 4.32 -18.94
CA PRO A 350 -2.97 3.04 -19.23
C PRO A 350 -2.28 1.91 -18.47
N THR A 351 -3.04 0.84 -18.16
CA THR A 351 -2.54 -0.33 -17.43
C THR A 351 -2.51 -1.55 -18.36
N ILE A 352 -1.44 -2.32 -18.33
CA ILE A 352 -1.30 -3.55 -19.11
C ILE A 352 -1.64 -4.75 -18.23
N LEU A 353 -2.50 -5.63 -18.74
CA LEU A 353 -2.96 -6.83 -18.08
C LEU A 353 -2.44 -8.06 -18.82
N VAL A 354 -1.91 -9.01 -18.07
CA VAL A 354 -1.33 -10.26 -18.63
C VAL A 354 -1.83 -11.45 -17.83
N ASN A 355 -2.27 -12.48 -18.52
CA ASN A 355 -2.72 -13.70 -17.83
C ASN A 355 -1.54 -14.41 -17.14
N SER A 356 -1.69 -14.77 -15.86
CA SER A 356 -0.65 -15.37 -15.02
C SER A 356 -0.14 -16.72 -15.58
N VAL A 357 -1.02 -17.52 -16.19
CA VAL A 357 -0.65 -18.78 -16.87
C VAL A 357 0.28 -18.49 -18.04
N LEU A 358 -0.03 -17.47 -18.84
CA LEU A 358 0.81 -17.05 -19.96
C LEU A 358 2.17 -16.54 -19.45
N GLN A 359 2.20 -15.73 -18.41
CA GLN A 359 3.45 -15.24 -17.80
C GLN A 359 4.33 -16.39 -17.33
N ALA A 360 3.77 -17.39 -16.65
CA ALA A 360 4.50 -18.57 -16.22
C ALA A 360 5.08 -19.36 -17.39
N ALA A 361 4.30 -19.55 -18.46
CA ALA A 361 4.75 -20.20 -19.69
C ALA A 361 5.90 -19.47 -20.38
N ILE A 362 5.83 -18.14 -20.45
CA ILE A 362 6.87 -17.31 -21.04
C ILE A 362 8.15 -17.40 -20.23
N ARG A 363 8.07 -17.26 -18.90
CA ARG A 363 9.24 -17.39 -17.99
C ARG A 363 9.92 -18.76 -18.12
N LEU A 364 9.12 -19.82 -18.18
CA LEU A 364 9.66 -21.17 -18.36
C LEU A 364 10.34 -21.38 -19.73
N ALA A 365 9.84 -20.74 -20.77
CA ALA A 365 10.36 -20.88 -22.14
C ALA A 365 11.55 -19.95 -22.44
N ALA A 366 11.69 -18.84 -21.73
CA ALA A 366 12.75 -17.87 -21.97
C ALA A 366 14.09 -18.31 -21.35
N PRO A 367 15.20 -18.29 -22.10
CA PRO A 367 16.49 -18.65 -21.55
C PRO A 367 17.04 -17.56 -20.60
N ALA A 368 17.90 -17.94 -19.65
CA ALA A 368 18.42 -17.05 -18.61
C ALA A 368 19.10 -15.78 -19.18
N ASN A 369 19.87 -15.93 -20.26
CA ASN A 369 20.54 -14.82 -20.93
C ASN A 369 19.58 -13.76 -21.54
N VAL A 370 18.28 -14.06 -21.63
CA VAL A 370 17.23 -13.09 -22.02
C VAL A 370 16.47 -12.60 -20.79
N GLN A 371 16.25 -13.46 -19.80
CA GLN A 371 15.54 -13.10 -18.59
C GLN A 371 16.31 -12.10 -17.71
N GLU A 372 17.63 -12.29 -17.53
CA GLU A 372 18.45 -11.43 -16.68
C GLU A 372 18.47 -9.96 -17.14
N PRO A 373 18.74 -9.64 -18.43
CA PRO A 373 18.64 -8.27 -18.92
C PRO A 373 17.22 -7.68 -18.81
N ALA A 374 16.19 -8.51 -19.05
CA ALA A 374 14.79 -8.09 -18.90
C ALA A 374 14.48 -7.73 -17.44
N ALA A 375 14.88 -8.55 -16.48
CA ALA A 375 14.66 -8.31 -15.06
C ALA A 375 15.38 -7.06 -14.56
N ARG A 376 16.63 -6.84 -15.01
CA ARG A 376 17.39 -5.61 -14.70
C ARG A 376 16.70 -4.37 -15.29
N ALA A 377 16.23 -4.46 -16.54
CA ALA A 377 15.48 -3.38 -17.16
C ALA A 377 14.15 -3.10 -16.45
N ALA A 378 13.43 -4.15 -16.04
CA ALA A 378 12.19 -4.05 -15.27
C ALA A 378 12.42 -3.33 -13.92
N ALA A 379 13.47 -3.73 -13.20
CA ALA A 379 13.81 -3.13 -11.91
C ALA A 379 14.15 -1.63 -12.04
N ASN A 380 14.99 -1.29 -13.00
CA ASN A 380 15.37 0.10 -13.27
C ASN A 380 14.16 0.92 -13.74
N ALA A 381 13.28 0.36 -14.57
CA ALA A 381 12.08 1.03 -15.06
C ALA A 381 11.10 1.35 -13.93
N LEU A 382 10.89 0.42 -12.99
CA LEU A 382 10.07 0.68 -11.79
C LEU A 382 10.65 1.80 -10.95
N LEU A 383 11.98 1.83 -10.74
CA LEU A 383 12.64 2.91 -10.02
C LEU A 383 12.49 4.26 -10.72
N GLU A 384 12.62 4.28 -12.05
CA GLU A 384 12.54 5.51 -12.85
C GLU A 384 11.17 6.17 -12.76
N ILE A 385 10.10 5.37 -12.69
CA ILE A 385 8.72 5.88 -12.57
C ILE A 385 8.25 6.04 -11.13
N TRP A 386 9.03 5.55 -10.13
CA TRP A 386 8.61 5.62 -8.73
C TRP A 386 8.62 7.06 -8.24
N PRO A 387 7.47 7.64 -7.86
CA PRO A 387 7.42 9.03 -7.43
C PRO A 387 8.17 9.25 -6.11
N VAL A 388 8.73 10.45 -5.94
CA VAL A 388 9.36 10.85 -4.68
C VAL A 388 8.30 10.95 -3.58
N ASP A 389 7.19 11.60 -3.89
CA ASP A 389 6.04 11.77 -2.99
C ASP A 389 4.91 10.85 -3.46
N GLU A 390 4.54 9.88 -2.66
CA GLU A 390 3.48 8.91 -2.95
C GLU A 390 2.10 9.52 -2.63
N ALA A 391 1.71 10.55 -3.38
CA ALA A 391 0.47 11.29 -3.16
C ALA A 391 -0.82 10.49 -3.47
N GLY A 392 -0.70 9.30 -4.08
CA GLY A 392 -1.82 8.42 -4.42
C GLY A 392 -1.56 6.99 -3.96
N PRO A 393 -2.39 6.44 -3.06
CA PRO A 393 -2.19 5.08 -2.52
C PRO A 393 -2.19 3.99 -3.61
N TRP A 394 -2.93 4.16 -4.68
CA TRP A 394 -3.01 3.20 -5.79
C TRP A 394 -1.71 3.06 -6.57
N THR A 395 -1.09 4.16 -6.93
CA THR A 395 0.15 4.13 -7.71
C THR A 395 1.26 3.44 -6.94
N ALA A 396 1.39 3.75 -5.65
CA ALA A 396 2.37 3.13 -4.77
C ALA A 396 2.11 1.63 -4.58
N ALA A 397 0.86 1.23 -4.34
CA ALA A 397 0.47 -0.17 -4.19
C ALA A 397 0.76 -0.97 -5.47
N ALA A 398 0.39 -0.44 -6.65
CA ALA A 398 0.69 -1.09 -7.92
C ALA A 398 2.20 -1.26 -8.15
N LEU A 399 3.00 -0.25 -7.79
CA LEU A 399 4.47 -0.34 -7.91
C LEU A 399 5.06 -1.38 -6.95
N ARG A 400 4.57 -1.48 -5.72
CA ARG A 400 4.98 -2.52 -4.76
C ARG A 400 4.64 -3.92 -5.26
N LEU A 401 3.41 -4.13 -5.78
CA LEU A 401 2.99 -5.43 -6.34
C LEU A 401 3.89 -5.83 -7.53
N ASN A 402 4.18 -4.89 -8.43
CA ASN A 402 5.09 -5.15 -9.54
C ASN A 402 6.54 -5.42 -9.09
N ALA A 403 7.02 -4.75 -8.03
CA ALA A 403 8.33 -5.02 -7.46
C ALA A 403 8.39 -6.40 -6.78
N ALA A 404 7.34 -6.81 -6.09
CA ALA A 404 7.22 -8.13 -5.49
C ALA A 404 7.18 -9.23 -6.57
N ALA A 405 6.33 -9.08 -7.60
CA ALA A 405 6.26 -10.01 -8.73
C ALA A 405 7.60 -10.17 -9.44
N LEU A 406 8.33 -9.08 -9.64
CA LEU A 406 9.67 -9.11 -10.23
C LEU A 406 10.68 -9.81 -9.33
N HIS A 407 10.63 -9.56 -8.03
CA HIS A 407 11.50 -10.22 -7.05
C HIS A 407 11.28 -11.75 -7.04
N ASP A 408 10.02 -12.19 -7.10
CA ASP A 408 9.68 -13.62 -7.16
C ASP A 408 10.08 -14.26 -8.49
N ALA A 409 9.94 -13.52 -9.60
CA ALA A 409 10.27 -14.02 -10.92
C ALA A 409 11.78 -14.12 -11.20
N ALA A 410 12.58 -13.22 -10.63
CA ALA A 410 14.02 -13.10 -10.91
C ALA A 410 14.84 -12.68 -9.66
N PRO A 411 14.79 -13.46 -8.57
CA PRO A 411 15.42 -13.06 -7.30
C PRO A 411 16.90 -12.81 -7.43
N ASP A 412 17.65 -13.66 -8.15
CA ASP A 412 19.10 -13.56 -8.22
C ASP A 412 19.60 -12.29 -8.95
N VAL A 413 18.84 -11.79 -9.90
CA VAL A 413 19.21 -10.57 -10.66
C VAL A 413 19.21 -9.33 -9.77
N LEU A 414 18.30 -9.27 -8.80
CA LEU A 414 18.17 -8.14 -7.87
C LEU A 414 19.22 -8.17 -6.75
N TRP A 415 20.07 -9.22 -6.71
CA TRP A 415 21.15 -9.40 -5.74
C TRP A 415 22.54 -9.52 -6.38
N ALA A 416 22.64 -9.38 -7.72
CA ALA A 416 23.90 -9.60 -8.43
C ALA A 416 25.02 -8.63 -8.03
N ASP A 417 24.68 -7.37 -7.77
CA ASP A 417 25.64 -6.30 -7.42
C ASP A 417 25.34 -5.70 -6.03
N GLY A 418 24.80 -6.48 -5.09
CA GLY A 418 24.27 -6.04 -3.80
C GLY A 418 22.74 -6.05 -3.78
N CYS A 419 22.14 -5.37 -2.80
CA CYS A 419 20.68 -5.22 -2.73
C CYS A 419 20.24 -4.16 -3.75
N HIS A 420 19.49 -4.57 -4.78
CA HIS A 420 19.03 -3.61 -5.79
C HIS A 420 18.19 -2.49 -5.14
N PRO A 421 18.38 -1.20 -5.49
CA PRO A 421 17.68 -0.06 -4.88
C PRO A 421 16.13 -0.16 -4.95
N LEU A 422 15.58 -0.91 -5.90
CA LEU A 422 14.15 -1.19 -5.99
C LEU A 422 13.61 -1.85 -4.72
N LEU A 423 14.35 -2.82 -4.16
CA LEU A 423 13.94 -3.53 -2.95
C LEU A 423 13.89 -2.59 -1.74
N LEU A 424 14.89 -1.70 -1.63
CA LEU A 424 14.88 -0.67 -0.58
C LEU A 424 13.74 0.35 -0.77
N ARG A 425 13.42 0.69 -2.02
CA ARG A 425 12.33 1.64 -2.32
C ARG A 425 10.97 1.03 -2.01
N ALA A 426 10.76 -0.25 -2.33
CA ALA A 426 9.52 -0.97 -2.02
C ALA A 426 9.28 -1.05 -0.50
N GLY A 427 10.31 -1.39 0.28
CA GLY A 427 10.20 -1.42 1.74
C GLY A 427 9.90 -0.04 2.34
N ARG A 428 10.58 1.02 1.87
CA ARG A 428 10.26 2.39 2.32
C ARG A 428 8.85 2.83 1.98
N SER A 429 8.33 2.41 0.83
CA SER A 429 6.94 2.67 0.46
C SER A 429 5.93 2.02 1.42
N LEU A 430 6.26 0.86 2.00
CA LEU A 430 5.45 0.26 3.08
C LEU A 430 5.48 1.11 4.35
N ASP A 431 6.67 1.61 4.72
CA ASP A 431 6.84 2.48 5.88
C ASP A 431 6.05 3.80 5.70
N ASP A 432 6.16 4.43 4.52
CA ASP A 432 5.47 5.67 4.15
C ASP A 432 3.94 5.49 4.16
N ALA A 433 3.46 4.34 3.68
CA ALA A 433 2.05 3.96 3.69
C ALA A 433 1.53 3.52 5.07
N ARG A 434 2.39 3.46 6.10
CA ARG A 434 2.07 2.97 7.46
C ARG A 434 1.49 1.55 7.49
N LEU A 435 1.92 0.71 6.58
CA LEU A 435 1.61 -0.72 6.51
C LEU A 435 2.56 -1.46 7.46
N VAL A 436 2.33 -1.30 8.78
CA VAL A 436 3.31 -1.66 9.82
C VAL A 436 3.61 -3.16 9.84
N GLY A 437 2.58 -4.02 9.80
CA GLY A 437 2.75 -5.47 9.76
C GLY A 437 3.52 -5.93 8.51
N PRO A 438 3.03 -5.61 7.29
CA PRO A 438 3.73 -5.90 6.05
C PRO A 438 5.16 -5.34 5.99
N ALA A 439 5.42 -4.14 6.53
CA ALA A 439 6.77 -3.57 6.58
C ALA A 439 7.72 -4.42 7.44
N VAL A 440 7.29 -4.86 8.63
CA VAL A 440 8.09 -5.75 9.49
C VAL A 440 8.41 -7.06 8.78
N GLU A 441 7.41 -7.69 8.15
CA GLU A 441 7.60 -8.95 7.42
C GLU A 441 8.56 -8.77 6.25
N TYR A 442 8.36 -7.74 5.45
CA TYR A 442 9.20 -7.41 4.31
C TYR A 442 10.67 -7.16 4.71
N TRP A 443 10.92 -6.28 5.69
CA TRP A 443 12.26 -5.96 6.13
C TRP A 443 12.95 -7.15 6.80
N ARG A 444 12.19 -8.01 7.50
CA ARG A 444 12.70 -9.25 8.10
C ARG A 444 13.14 -10.25 7.02
N ASP A 445 12.31 -10.49 6.00
CA ASP A 445 12.67 -11.35 4.87
C ASP A 445 13.88 -10.80 4.12
N LEU A 446 13.88 -9.50 3.83
CA LEU A 446 15.00 -8.86 3.15
C LEU A 446 16.31 -8.95 3.97
N SER A 447 16.23 -8.78 5.30
CA SER A 447 17.39 -8.96 6.20
C SER A 447 17.93 -10.39 6.19
N ALA A 448 17.04 -11.40 6.23
CA ALA A 448 17.43 -12.79 6.12
C ALA A 448 18.12 -13.11 4.78
N ARG A 449 17.63 -12.51 3.69
CA ARG A 449 18.29 -12.62 2.37
C ARG A 449 19.64 -11.90 2.33
N CYS A 450 19.78 -10.73 2.97
CA CYS A 450 21.08 -10.07 3.12
C CYS A 450 22.10 -10.98 3.80
N ASP A 451 21.72 -11.64 4.89
CA ASP A 451 22.62 -12.55 5.62
C ASP A 451 23.07 -13.76 4.78
N THR A 452 22.29 -14.15 3.75
CA THR A 452 22.63 -15.28 2.84
C THR A 452 23.35 -14.87 1.56
N LYS A 453 23.05 -13.68 1.03
CA LYS A 453 23.53 -13.22 -0.28
C LYS A 453 24.71 -12.26 -0.21
N LEU A 454 24.88 -11.55 0.90
CA LEU A 454 25.90 -10.52 1.07
C LEU A 454 26.96 -10.94 2.07
N MET A 455 28.16 -10.33 1.96
CA MET A 455 29.22 -10.53 2.95
C MET A 455 28.84 -9.87 4.29
N PRO A 456 29.26 -10.43 5.43
CA PRO A 456 29.06 -9.79 6.73
C PRO A 456 29.57 -8.33 6.73
N GLY A 457 28.78 -7.41 7.27
CA GLY A 457 29.11 -5.98 7.31
C GLY A 457 28.79 -5.21 6.01
N HIS A 458 28.23 -5.86 4.99
CA HIS A 458 27.88 -5.16 3.75
C HIS A 458 27.00 -3.93 4.01
N PRO A 459 27.27 -2.74 3.40
CA PRO A 459 26.53 -1.51 3.65
C PRO A 459 25.01 -1.66 3.48
N ASP A 460 24.57 -2.38 2.45
CA ASP A 460 23.15 -2.61 2.19
C ASP A 460 22.48 -3.42 3.30
N ALA A 461 23.18 -4.43 3.86
CA ALA A 461 22.65 -5.20 4.98
C ALA A 461 22.44 -4.33 6.23
N LEU A 462 23.32 -3.34 6.46
CA LEU A 462 23.18 -2.38 7.56
C LEU A 462 22.04 -1.38 7.33
N VAL A 463 21.79 -1.02 6.07
CA VAL A 463 20.63 -0.19 5.70
C VAL A 463 19.34 -0.97 5.96
N VAL A 464 19.25 -2.21 5.50
CA VAL A 464 18.07 -3.08 5.72
C VAL A 464 17.83 -3.33 7.20
N ALA A 465 18.90 -3.64 7.98
CA ALA A 465 18.80 -3.82 9.42
C ALA A 465 18.29 -2.55 10.15
N GLY A 466 18.70 -1.37 9.67
CA GLY A 466 18.21 -0.09 10.20
C GLY A 466 16.72 0.13 9.95
N HIS A 467 16.24 -0.21 8.75
CA HIS A 467 14.81 -0.15 8.42
C HIS A 467 14.00 -1.20 9.19
N LEU A 468 14.52 -2.42 9.33
CA LEU A 468 13.86 -3.45 10.16
C LEU A 468 13.69 -2.99 11.61
N ALA A 469 14.73 -2.38 12.18
CA ALA A 469 14.66 -1.82 13.53
C ALA A 469 13.59 -0.71 13.62
N ALA A 470 13.50 0.17 12.63
CA ALA A 470 12.49 1.22 12.57
C ALA A 470 11.07 0.63 12.44
N ALA A 471 10.88 -0.39 11.62
CA ALA A 471 9.61 -1.09 11.45
C ALA A 471 9.16 -1.78 12.76
N TYR A 472 10.09 -2.45 13.49
CA TYR A 472 9.77 -2.99 14.82
C TYR A 472 9.36 -1.90 15.79
N LEU A 473 10.03 -0.74 15.75
CA LEU A 473 9.66 0.38 16.62
C LEU A 473 8.26 0.91 16.31
N ALA A 474 7.92 1.05 15.02
CA ALA A 474 6.59 1.44 14.58
C ALA A 474 5.51 0.43 14.98
N ALA A 475 5.86 -0.86 15.04
CA ALA A 475 5.00 -1.95 15.48
C ALA A 475 4.86 -2.05 17.02
N GLY A 476 5.58 -1.22 17.79
CA GLY A 476 5.59 -1.25 19.25
C GLY A 476 6.52 -2.31 19.87
N TYR A 477 7.32 -3.00 19.08
CA TYR A 477 8.30 -3.99 19.52
C TYR A 477 9.65 -3.31 19.85
N ALA A 478 9.66 -2.49 20.89
CA ALA A 478 10.78 -1.63 21.22
C ALA A 478 12.07 -2.42 21.59
N SER A 479 11.94 -3.56 22.26
CA SER A 479 13.08 -4.41 22.65
C SER A 479 13.77 -5.03 21.43
N GLU A 480 13.00 -5.48 20.43
CA GLU A 480 13.52 -5.99 19.17
C GLU A 480 14.23 -4.87 18.38
N ALA A 481 13.64 -3.68 18.36
CA ALA A 481 14.26 -2.52 17.71
C ALA A 481 15.61 -2.16 18.36
N VAL A 482 15.70 -2.19 19.70
CA VAL A 482 16.97 -1.99 20.45
C VAL A 482 18.02 -2.99 20.00
N HIS A 483 17.66 -4.28 19.92
CA HIS A 483 18.60 -5.34 19.48
C HIS A 483 19.17 -5.06 18.09
N TRP A 484 18.31 -4.72 17.13
CA TRP A 484 18.72 -4.45 15.76
C TRP A 484 19.56 -3.17 15.63
N TYR A 485 19.19 -2.08 16.32
CA TYR A 485 19.99 -0.86 16.32
C TYR A 485 21.35 -1.04 17.00
N GLN A 486 21.45 -1.87 18.05
CA GLN A 486 22.74 -2.23 18.66
C GLN A 486 23.63 -2.98 17.67
N ARG A 487 23.07 -3.94 16.89
CA ARG A 487 23.79 -4.65 15.82
C ARG A 487 24.32 -3.66 14.77
N VAL A 488 23.46 -2.78 14.26
CA VAL A 488 23.84 -1.75 13.28
C VAL A 488 24.94 -0.84 13.82
N LEU A 489 24.83 -0.40 15.07
CA LEU A 489 25.82 0.46 15.71
C LEU A 489 27.18 -0.26 15.88
N ALA A 490 27.16 -1.52 16.30
CA ALA A 490 28.37 -2.32 16.48
C ALA A 490 29.14 -2.52 15.16
N GLU A 491 28.43 -2.87 14.08
CA GLU A 491 29.05 -3.08 12.77
C GLU A 491 29.59 -1.76 12.20
N ARG A 492 28.78 -0.68 12.21
CA ARG A 492 29.27 0.64 11.76
C ARG A 492 30.46 1.16 12.56
N GLY A 493 30.52 0.83 13.86
CA GLY A 493 31.65 1.21 14.71
C GLY A 493 32.95 0.48 14.42
N ARG A 494 32.91 -0.64 13.68
CA ARG A 494 34.11 -1.35 13.21
C ARG A 494 34.70 -0.76 11.93
N GLU A 495 33.84 -0.21 11.07
CA GLU A 495 34.20 0.22 9.71
C GLU A 495 34.39 1.73 9.59
N LEU A 496 33.67 2.51 10.39
CA LEU A 496 33.61 3.96 10.28
C LEU A 496 34.37 4.64 11.44
N ALA A 497 34.99 5.77 11.14
CA ALA A 497 35.69 6.57 12.15
C ALA A 497 34.69 7.15 13.19
N PRO A 498 35.13 7.33 14.46
CA PRO A 498 34.31 8.03 15.45
C PRO A 498 33.85 9.41 14.95
N GLY A 499 32.62 9.78 15.27
CA GLY A 499 32.01 11.04 14.78
C GLY A 499 31.46 10.98 13.34
N HIS A 500 31.52 9.82 12.67
CA HIS A 500 30.89 9.67 11.36
C HIS A 500 29.37 9.84 11.45
N PRO A 501 28.69 10.56 10.49
CA PRO A 501 27.25 10.80 10.54
C PRO A 501 26.41 9.56 10.76
N ALA A 502 26.76 8.46 10.11
CA ALA A 502 26.04 7.21 10.20
C ALA A 502 26.10 6.56 11.60
N ILE A 503 27.21 6.73 12.35
CA ILE A 503 27.31 6.26 13.74
C ILE A 503 26.43 7.12 14.64
N ILE A 504 26.47 8.44 14.46
CA ILE A 504 25.64 9.37 15.24
C ILE A 504 24.16 9.08 15.02
N ALA A 505 23.71 8.95 13.77
CA ALA A 505 22.35 8.59 13.44
C ALA A 505 21.92 7.23 14.07
N ALA A 506 22.82 6.22 14.02
CA ALA A 506 22.53 4.94 14.65
C ALA A 506 22.36 5.04 16.17
N ARG A 507 23.16 5.88 16.86
CA ARG A 507 23.01 6.14 18.30
C ARG A 507 21.71 6.87 18.63
N VAL A 508 21.35 7.87 17.83
CA VAL A 508 20.08 8.61 18.02
C VAL A 508 18.89 7.66 17.87
N ASN A 509 18.90 6.79 16.86
CA ASN A 509 17.84 5.81 16.65
C ASN A 509 17.78 4.76 17.77
N LEU A 510 18.96 4.27 18.21
CA LEU A 510 19.05 3.37 19.37
C LEU A 510 18.49 4.02 20.63
N ALA A 511 18.81 5.27 20.88
CA ALA A 511 18.33 5.98 22.07
C ALA A 511 16.81 6.17 22.05
N LYS A 512 16.22 6.48 20.88
CA LYS A 512 14.75 6.52 20.72
C LYS A 512 14.11 5.17 21.05
N ALA A 513 14.69 4.08 20.57
CA ALA A 513 14.23 2.74 20.87
C ALA A 513 14.35 2.41 22.37
N LEU A 514 15.47 2.75 23.02
CA LEU A 514 15.68 2.57 24.47
C LEU A 514 14.66 3.35 25.31
N ILE A 515 14.33 4.58 24.93
CA ILE A 515 13.31 5.37 25.62
C ILE A 515 11.95 4.65 25.57
N LEU A 516 11.56 4.16 24.40
CA LEU A 516 10.31 3.46 24.21
C LEU A 516 10.30 2.06 24.85
N ALA A 517 11.46 1.43 24.98
CA ALA A 517 11.63 0.17 25.73
C ALA A 517 11.59 0.37 27.25
N GLY A 518 11.53 1.61 27.74
CA GLY A 518 11.54 1.91 29.17
C GLY A 518 12.95 1.95 29.81
N GLU A 519 13.99 2.10 28.99
CA GLU A 519 15.41 2.15 29.39
C GLU A 519 16.02 3.56 29.14
N PRO A 520 15.45 4.64 29.70
CA PRO A 520 15.89 6.00 29.36
C PRO A 520 17.27 6.36 29.92
N ALA A 521 17.76 5.68 30.97
CA ALA A 521 19.09 5.89 31.48
C ALA A 521 20.18 5.45 30.49
N ASP A 522 19.95 4.33 29.78
CA ASP A 522 20.85 3.84 28.76
C ASP A 522 20.79 4.73 27.50
N ALA A 523 19.62 5.27 27.17
CA ALA A 523 19.47 6.27 26.13
C ALA A 523 20.32 7.52 26.40
N VAL A 524 20.33 8.02 27.65
CA VAL A 524 21.20 9.15 28.07
C VAL A 524 22.66 8.81 27.83
N ALA A 525 23.12 7.63 28.25
CA ALA A 525 24.54 7.23 28.09
C ALA A 525 24.94 7.15 26.60
N VAL A 526 24.07 6.61 25.75
CA VAL A 526 24.30 6.51 24.30
C VAL A 526 24.36 7.89 23.64
N LEU A 527 23.47 8.80 24.01
CA LEU A 527 23.41 10.14 23.43
C LEU A 527 24.50 11.08 23.98
N ASP A 528 24.89 10.94 25.23
CA ASP A 528 26.01 11.69 25.79
C ASP A 528 27.31 11.43 25.02
N ARG A 529 27.54 10.16 24.68
CA ARG A 529 28.64 9.78 23.78
C ARG A 529 28.48 10.36 22.38
N ALA A 530 27.26 10.36 21.80
CA ALA A 530 27.00 10.95 20.50
C ALA A 530 27.30 12.47 20.49
N VAL A 531 26.86 13.20 21.51
CA VAL A 531 27.12 14.64 21.67
C VAL A 531 28.59 14.92 21.81
N SER A 532 29.30 14.14 22.68
CA SER A 532 30.75 14.30 22.86
C SER A 532 31.55 14.11 21.56
N GLU A 533 31.21 13.09 20.79
CA GLU A 533 31.85 12.86 19.48
C GLU A 533 31.49 13.96 18.47
N CYS A 534 30.23 14.42 18.43
CA CYS A 534 29.83 15.55 17.59
C CYS A 534 30.60 16.83 17.95
N GLU A 535 30.73 17.15 19.23
CA GLU A 535 31.47 18.34 19.69
C GLU A 535 32.96 18.25 19.31
N GLN A 536 33.56 17.07 19.47
CA GLN A 536 34.98 16.84 19.16
C GLN A 536 35.27 16.92 17.65
N PHE A 537 34.50 16.27 16.82
CA PHE A 537 34.83 16.09 15.37
C PHE A 537 34.17 17.09 14.45
N ARG A 538 33.05 17.74 14.87
CA ARG A 538 32.28 18.69 14.07
C ARG A 538 32.22 20.08 14.69
N GLY A 539 32.46 20.17 15.96
CA GLY A 539 32.40 21.40 16.73
C GLY A 539 31.03 21.65 17.40
N PRO A 540 31.00 22.48 18.46
CA PRO A 540 29.82 22.69 19.28
C PRO A 540 28.67 23.40 18.59
N GLY A 541 28.92 24.11 17.49
CA GLY A 541 27.91 24.86 16.71
C GLY A 541 27.43 24.14 15.45
N HIS A 542 27.88 22.92 15.18
CA HIS A 542 27.44 22.18 14.02
C HIS A 542 25.96 21.77 14.16
N PRO A 543 25.14 21.81 13.10
CA PRO A 543 23.73 21.43 13.17
C PRO A 543 23.48 20.07 13.82
N ASP A 544 24.29 19.08 13.47
CA ASP A 544 24.16 17.73 14.04
C ASP A 544 24.46 17.71 15.55
N THR A 545 25.42 18.52 16.02
CA THR A 545 25.72 18.64 17.45
C THR A 545 24.57 19.26 18.22
N LEU A 546 23.95 20.30 17.63
CA LEU A 546 22.79 20.95 18.20
C LEU A 546 21.58 20.01 18.23
N SER A 547 21.37 19.22 17.20
CA SER A 547 20.31 18.21 17.14
C SER A 547 20.52 17.08 18.17
N ALA A 548 21.75 16.55 18.26
CA ALA A 548 22.08 15.51 19.24
C ALA A 548 21.91 16.00 20.69
N ARG A 549 22.17 17.27 20.98
CA ARG A 549 21.90 17.86 22.32
C ARG A 549 20.40 17.96 22.61
N ASP A 550 19.55 18.26 21.61
CA ASP A 550 18.11 18.23 21.78
C ASP A 550 17.60 16.82 22.05
N ASP A 551 18.14 15.81 21.36
CA ASP A 551 17.79 14.39 21.60
C ASP A 551 18.25 13.95 23.01
N LEU A 552 19.46 14.34 23.45
CA LEU A 552 19.95 14.07 24.81
C LEU A 552 19.07 14.73 25.88
N ALA A 553 18.61 15.95 25.63
CA ALA A 553 17.67 16.60 26.56
C ALA A 553 16.33 15.85 26.63
N SER A 554 15.84 15.30 25.51
CA SER A 554 14.64 14.47 25.50
C SER A 554 14.84 13.17 26.29
N ALA A 555 16.03 12.53 26.20
CA ALA A 555 16.37 11.35 26.98
C ALA A 555 16.44 11.67 28.50
N HIS A 556 17.02 12.79 28.90
CA HIS A 556 17.00 13.26 30.31
C HIS A 556 15.58 13.50 30.82
N GLN A 557 14.69 14.07 29.98
CA GLN A 557 13.28 14.21 30.36
C GLN A 557 12.60 12.87 30.58
N ALA A 558 12.83 11.89 29.69
CA ALA A 558 12.30 10.53 29.84
C ALA A 558 12.86 9.83 31.10
N ALA A 559 14.13 10.10 31.45
CA ALA A 559 14.75 9.60 32.68
C ALA A 559 14.32 10.33 33.96
N GLY A 560 13.46 11.37 33.86
CA GLY A 560 13.01 12.18 34.98
C GLY A 560 13.96 13.30 35.41
N ASP A 561 15.16 13.43 34.80
CA ASP A 561 16.10 14.54 35.09
C ASP A 561 15.75 15.79 34.26
N VAL A 562 14.62 16.38 34.60
CA VAL A 562 14.09 17.58 33.95
C VAL A 562 15.04 18.78 34.09
N ALA A 563 15.85 18.80 35.17
CA ALA A 563 16.77 19.89 35.43
C ALA A 563 17.98 19.84 34.46
N ALA A 564 18.52 18.65 34.17
CA ALA A 564 19.56 18.47 33.16
C ALA A 564 19.02 18.82 31.77
N ALA A 565 17.85 18.34 31.41
CA ALA A 565 17.18 18.67 30.16
C ALA A 565 17.05 20.19 29.92
N ALA A 566 16.52 20.90 30.93
CA ALA A 566 16.37 22.35 30.85
C ALA A 566 17.70 23.10 30.70
N ARG A 567 18.78 22.65 31.36
CA ARG A 567 20.12 23.23 31.23
C ARG A 567 20.67 23.01 29.80
N LEU A 568 20.56 21.79 29.27
CA LEU A 568 21.01 21.47 27.89
C LEU A 568 20.26 22.30 26.86
N LEU A 569 18.93 22.33 26.94
CA LEU A 569 18.09 23.10 26.01
C LEU A 569 18.35 24.61 26.08
N SER A 570 18.60 25.16 27.30
CA SER A 570 18.94 26.58 27.46
C SER A 570 20.25 26.93 26.76
N ARG A 571 21.30 26.08 26.91
CA ARG A 571 22.57 26.27 26.23
C ARG A 571 22.40 26.14 24.70
N ASN A 572 21.67 25.09 24.27
CA ASN A 572 21.44 24.82 22.85
C ASN A 572 20.66 25.95 22.18
N LEU A 573 19.66 26.52 22.85
CA LEU A 573 18.88 27.64 22.36
C LEU A 573 19.75 28.88 22.13
N ILE A 574 20.69 29.21 23.04
CA ILE A 574 21.63 30.35 22.88
C ILE A 574 22.49 30.15 21.63
N ASP A 575 23.02 28.92 21.45
CA ASP A 575 23.87 28.58 20.30
C ASP A 575 23.05 28.67 18.98
N ARG A 576 21.83 28.13 18.95
CA ARG A 576 20.94 28.21 17.76
C ARG A 576 20.50 29.66 17.46
N GLU A 577 20.12 30.45 18.45
CA GLU A 577 19.74 31.85 18.24
C GLU A 577 20.88 32.67 17.62
N ARG A 578 22.13 32.38 18.02
CA ARG A 578 23.31 33.06 17.48
C ARG A 578 23.65 32.60 16.07
N LEU A 579 23.50 31.30 15.75
CA LEU A 579 23.97 30.70 14.49
C LEU A 579 22.92 30.68 13.40
N GLN A 580 21.68 30.40 13.76
CA GLN A 580 20.56 30.19 12.84
C GLN A 580 19.53 31.34 12.91
N GLY A 581 19.55 32.09 14.01
CA GLY A 581 18.60 33.16 14.27
C GLY A 581 17.38 32.72 15.09
N PRO A 582 16.67 33.71 15.70
CA PRO A 582 15.58 33.43 16.64
C PRO A 582 14.30 32.86 16.00
N ARG A 583 14.12 33.01 14.69
CA ARG A 583 12.93 32.59 13.92
C ARG A 583 13.19 31.37 13.02
N ASP A 584 14.37 30.80 13.11
CA ASP A 584 14.65 29.54 12.46
C ASP A 584 13.77 28.42 13.06
N ALA A 585 13.34 27.45 12.21
CA ALA A 585 12.40 26.40 12.61
C ALA A 585 12.92 25.57 13.77
N GLU A 586 14.20 25.15 13.71
CA GLU A 586 14.84 24.36 14.76
C GLU A 586 15.07 25.17 16.03
N THR A 587 15.36 26.46 15.92
CA THR A 587 15.49 27.38 17.07
C THR A 587 14.16 27.53 17.78
N MET A 588 13.06 27.69 17.03
CA MET A 588 11.71 27.74 17.60
C MET A 588 11.33 26.42 18.27
N ALA A 589 11.68 25.28 17.65
CA ALA A 589 11.42 23.95 18.22
C ALA A 589 12.20 23.71 19.53
N THR A 590 13.49 24.08 19.58
CA THR A 590 14.31 23.99 20.80
C THR A 590 13.74 24.87 21.92
N ARG A 591 13.25 26.09 21.61
CA ARG A 591 12.60 26.98 22.58
C ARG A 591 11.28 26.41 23.10
N ASP A 592 10.49 25.73 22.25
CA ASP A 592 9.25 25.04 22.62
C ASP A 592 9.54 23.88 23.58
N ARG A 593 10.57 23.06 23.29
CA ARG A 593 11.05 22.00 24.19
C ARG A 593 11.56 22.55 25.53
N LEU A 594 12.28 23.67 25.52
CA LEU A 594 12.72 24.35 26.74
C LEU A 594 11.55 24.83 27.59
N ALA A 595 10.50 25.35 26.95
CA ALA A 595 9.29 25.74 27.64
C ALA A 595 8.60 24.54 28.29
N ALA A 596 8.50 23.40 27.60
CA ALA A 596 7.96 22.17 28.16
C ALA A 596 8.79 21.64 29.33
N ALA A 597 10.11 21.61 29.20
CA ALA A 597 11.02 21.23 30.30
C ALA A 597 10.91 22.16 31.50
N SER A 598 10.79 23.48 31.25
CA SER A 598 10.59 24.47 32.32
C SER A 598 9.26 24.27 33.05
N LEU A 599 8.19 23.94 32.31
CA LEU A 599 6.89 23.65 32.91
C LEU A 599 6.96 22.38 33.80
N ALA A 600 7.58 21.30 33.30
CA ALA A 600 7.78 20.08 34.04
C ALA A 600 8.66 20.26 35.28
N ALA A 601 9.62 21.21 35.23
CA ALA A 601 10.44 21.59 36.39
C ALA A 601 9.72 22.54 37.35
N GLY A 602 8.43 22.84 37.16
CA GLY A 602 7.66 23.76 38.02
C GLY A 602 7.96 25.25 37.77
N LYS A 603 8.81 25.60 36.79
CA LYS A 603 9.15 26.98 36.43
C LYS A 603 8.11 27.58 35.49
N VAL A 604 6.86 27.63 35.97
CA VAL A 604 5.69 27.98 35.13
C VAL A 604 5.81 29.37 34.47
N LYS A 605 6.40 30.36 35.15
CA LYS A 605 6.57 31.70 34.59
C LYS A 605 7.52 31.73 33.38
N ASP A 606 8.61 30.98 33.47
CA ASP A 606 9.61 30.87 32.39
C ASP A 606 9.00 30.13 31.20
N ALA A 607 8.28 29.03 31.46
CA ALA A 607 7.56 28.28 30.42
C ALA A 607 6.57 29.18 29.62
N ILE A 608 5.74 29.95 30.32
CA ILE A 608 4.79 30.90 29.70
C ILE A 608 5.55 31.94 28.84
N SER A 609 6.69 32.45 29.34
CA SER A 609 7.49 33.41 28.57
C SER A 609 8.02 32.83 27.27
N HIS A 610 8.59 31.62 27.33
CA HIS A 610 9.10 30.92 26.16
C HIS A 610 8.00 30.57 25.18
N TYR A 611 6.87 29.99 25.61
CA TYR A 611 5.75 29.66 24.73
C TYR A 611 5.15 30.89 24.04
N LYS A 612 5.00 32.02 24.75
CA LYS A 612 4.52 33.27 24.13
C LYS A 612 5.44 33.74 23.00
N ARG A 613 6.75 33.65 23.20
CA ARG A 613 7.73 34.03 22.21
C ARG A 613 7.67 33.14 20.98
N VAL A 614 7.65 31.81 21.21
CA VAL A 614 7.50 30.82 20.13
C VAL A 614 6.21 31.03 19.36
N LEU A 615 5.08 31.20 20.05
CA LEU A 615 3.79 31.43 19.42
C LEU A 615 3.80 32.66 18.51
N SER A 616 4.33 33.79 19.04
CA SER A 616 4.44 35.02 18.26
C SER A 616 5.36 34.86 17.04
N ASP A 617 6.44 34.09 17.15
CA ASP A 617 7.38 33.89 16.06
C ASP A 617 6.79 32.90 15.02
N ARG A 618 6.14 31.80 15.45
CA ARG A 618 5.44 30.85 14.58
C ARG A 618 4.25 31.47 13.85
N GLU A 619 3.44 32.32 14.51
CA GLU A 619 2.34 33.04 13.88
C GLU A 619 2.84 33.94 12.73
N LYS A 620 4.02 34.58 12.86
CA LYS A 620 4.62 35.43 11.83
C LYS A 620 5.24 34.63 10.68
N VAL A 621 5.83 33.49 10.93
CA VAL A 621 6.58 32.70 9.94
C VAL A 621 5.67 31.67 9.26
N LEU A 622 4.85 30.96 10.01
CA LEU A 622 4.03 29.85 9.55
C LEU A 622 2.54 30.18 9.42
N GLY A 623 2.10 31.24 10.11
CA GLY A 623 0.69 31.60 10.22
C GLY A 623 -0.02 30.91 11.39
N SER A 624 -1.19 31.46 11.78
CA SER A 624 -1.99 30.97 12.92
C SER A 624 -2.60 29.58 12.70
N GLY A 625 -2.80 29.19 11.42
CA GLY A 625 -3.39 27.91 11.06
C GLY A 625 -2.37 26.76 10.90
N HIS A 626 -1.08 26.99 11.09
CA HIS A 626 -0.09 25.92 10.94
C HIS A 626 -0.19 24.93 12.13
N PRO A 627 -0.08 23.60 11.91
CA PRO A 627 -0.16 22.60 12.99
C PRO A 627 0.76 22.90 14.19
N ASP A 628 2.01 23.32 13.94
CA ASP A 628 2.95 23.66 15.00
C ASP A 628 2.53 24.91 15.80
N THR A 629 1.92 25.89 15.15
CA THR A 629 1.38 27.08 15.82
C THR A 629 0.22 26.71 16.73
N ILE A 630 -0.65 25.82 16.26
CA ILE A 630 -1.78 25.29 17.03
C ILE A 630 -1.27 24.46 18.21
N ALA A 631 -0.25 23.62 18.02
CA ALA A 631 0.36 22.83 19.09
C ALA A 631 0.98 23.74 20.20
N THR A 632 1.71 24.80 19.82
CA THR A 632 2.23 25.78 20.77
C THR A 632 1.12 26.50 21.54
N THR A 633 -0.01 26.80 20.87
CA THR A 633 -1.18 27.42 21.53
C THR A 633 -1.76 26.48 22.60
N ALA A 634 -1.85 25.18 22.31
CA ALA A 634 -2.29 24.18 23.30
C ALA A 634 -1.31 24.09 24.49
N ASN A 635 0.00 24.05 24.23
CA ASN A 635 1.03 24.02 25.25
C ASN A 635 1.01 25.27 26.15
N LEU A 636 0.78 26.44 25.55
CA LEU A 636 0.63 27.69 26.29
C LEU A 636 -0.64 27.69 27.15
N ALA A 637 -1.74 27.12 26.67
CA ALA A 637 -2.97 26.95 27.46
C ALA A 637 -2.72 26.05 28.68
N ALA A 638 -2.02 24.93 28.51
CA ALA A 638 -1.62 24.06 29.61
C ALA A 638 -0.70 24.78 30.63
N ALA A 639 0.22 25.60 30.16
CA ALA A 639 1.08 26.41 31.05
C ALA A 639 0.29 27.46 31.83
N TYR A 640 -0.74 28.08 31.23
CA TYR A 640 -1.65 28.98 31.96
C TYR A 640 -2.52 28.24 33.00
N GLN A 641 -2.98 27.04 32.65
CA GLN A 641 -3.69 26.16 33.58
C GLN A 641 -2.82 25.86 34.81
N ALA A 642 -1.58 25.43 34.60
CA ALA A 642 -0.62 25.18 35.66
C ALA A 642 -0.30 26.45 36.51
N ALA A 643 -0.42 27.65 35.92
CA ALA A 643 -0.31 28.93 36.63
C ALA A 643 -1.57 29.34 37.38
N GLY A 644 -2.66 28.56 37.35
CA GLY A 644 -3.96 28.91 37.92
C GLY A 644 -4.71 30.02 37.16
N ARG A 645 -4.26 30.38 35.96
CA ARG A 645 -4.88 31.41 35.11
C ARG A 645 -5.97 30.83 34.21
N MET A 646 -7.01 30.25 34.82
CA MET A 646 -8.05 29.49 34.13
C MET A 646 -8.75 30.25 33.01
N PRO A 647 -9.10 31.56 33.12
CA PRO A 647 -9.75 32.28 31.98
C PRO A 647 -8.87 32.35 30.74
N ALA A 648 -7.56 32.58 30.91
CA ALA A 648 -6.62 32.62 29.79
C ALA A 648 -6.37 31.25 29.17
N ALA A 649 -6.28 30.20 30.00
CA ALA A 649 -6.18 28.81 29.55
C ALA A 649 -7.38 28.41 28.70
N MET A 650 -8.59 28.72 29.16
CA MET A 650 -9.83 28.40 28.49
C MET A 650 -9.97 29.09 27.12
N GLN A 651 -9.68 30.42 27.07
CA GLN A 651 -9.71 31.19 25.82
C GLN A 651 -8.75 30.62 24.76
N LEU A 652 -7.55 30.22 25.17
CA LEU A 652 -6.58 29.62 24.24
C LEU A 652 -6.98 28.21 23.82
N SER A 653 -7.55 27.41 24.71
CA SER A 653 -8.01 26.07 24.38
C SER A 653 -9.21 26.09 23.43
N GLU A 654 -10.18 27.00 23.63
CA GLU A 654 -11.30 27.21 22.71
C GLU A 654 -10.79 27.62 21.32
N LYS A 655 -9.84 28.57 21.24
CA LYS A 655 -9.20 28.98 19.96
C LYS A 655 -8.49 27.78 19.33
N CYS A 656 -7.73 27.03 20.11
CA CYS A 656 -6.96 25.87 19.63
C CYS A 656 -7.87 24.77 19.06
N CYS A 657 -9.01 24.48 19.69
CA CYS A 657 -10.00 23.52 19.19
C CYS A 657 -10.59 23.99 17.87
N ALA A 658 -11.04 25.25 17.80
CA ALA A 658 -11.61 25.83 16.58
C ALA A 658 -10.62 25.85 15.41
N ASP A 659 -9.35 26.23 15.65
CA ASP A 659 -8.30 26.21 14.64
C ASP A 659 -7.97 24.78 14.21
N SER A 660 -7.98 23.80 15.14
CA SER A 660 -7.75 22.39 14.83
C SER A 660 -8.88 21.79 13.99
N GLU A 661 -10.14 22.06 14.35
CA GLU A 661 -11.30 21.62 13.54
C GLU A 661 -11.26 22.17 12.12
N ARG A 662 -10.89 23.45 11.97
CA ARG A 662 -10.80 24.09 10.65
C ARG A 662 -9.68 23.55 9.79
N VAL A 663 -8.52 23.19 10.36
CA VAL A 663 -7.29 22.83 9.62
C VAL A 663 -7.14 21.33 9.48
N LEU A 664 -7.35 20.58 10.55
CA LEU A 664 -7.16 19.12 10.61
C LEU A 664 -8.48 18.36 10.41
N GLY A 665 -9.61 19.05 10.62
CA GLY A 665 -10.93 18.42 10.63
C GLY A 665 -11.39 18.05 12.04
N SER A 666 -12.71 17.91 12.19
CA SER A 666 -13.38 17.62 13.46
C SER A 666 -13.07 16.24 14.05
N ASP A 667 -12.66 15.32 13.18
CA ASP A 667 -12.43 13.91 13.52
C ASP A 667 -10.93 13.52 13.58
N HIS A 668 -10.03 14.49 13.44
CA HIS A 668 -8.60 14.24 13.58
C HIS A 668 -8.24 13.91 15.04
N SER A 669 -7.38 12.93 15.28
CA SER A 669 -6.99 12.49 16.64
C SER A 669 -6.49 13.63 17.54
N ASP A 670 -5.71 14.55 16.97
CA ASP A 670 -5.26 15.73 17.69
C ASP A 670 -6.39 16.70 18.04
N THR A 671 -7.38 16.84 17.16
CA THR A 671 -8.58 17.65 17.43
C THR A 671 -9.37 17.04 18.58
N LEU A 672 -9.60 15.73 18.53
CA LEU A 672 -10.30 14.99 19.60
C LEU A 672 -9.57 15.11 20.94
N THR A 673 -8.24 14.97 20.95
CA THR A 673 -7.42 15.15 22.16
C THR A 673 -7.54 16.57 22.73
N ARG A 674 -7.54 17.61 21.88
CA ARG A 674 -7.70 19.02 22.31
C ARG A 674 -9.09 19.28 22.87
N MET A 675 -10.13 18.68 22.26
CA MET A 675 -11.50 18.74 22.77
C MET A 675 -11.63 18.08 24.16
N ALA A 676 -10.97 16.93 24.38
CA ALA A 676 -10.93 16.28 25.70
C ALA A 676 -10.29 17.19 26.74
N ASN A 677 -9.17 17.84 26.41
CA ASN A 677 -8.51 18.79 27.30
C ASN A 677 -9.40 20.03 27.60
N LEU A 678 -10.15 20.52 26.61
CA LEU A 678 -11.09 21.63 26.81
C LEU A 678 -12.26 21.20 27.71
N ALA A 679 -12.79 19.97 27.55
CA ALA A 679 -13.83 19.44 28.42
C ALA A 679 -13.37 19.36 29.88
N TYR A 680 -12.14 18.90 30.09
CA TYR A 680 -11.52 18.91 31.44
C TYR A 680 -11.43 20.33 32.04
N LEU A 681 -11.07 21.34 31.21
CA LEU A 681 -11.03 22.73 31.67
C LEU A 681 -12.42 23.25 32.03
N PHE A 682 -13.47 22.94 31.24
CA PHE A 682 -14.86 23.30 31.60
C PHE A 682 -15.26 22.70 32.93
N TYR A 683 -14.91 21.43 33.17
CA TYR A 683 -15.19 20.78 34.44
C TYR A 683 -14.44 21.45 35.62
N ALA A 684 -13.16 21.76 35.42
CA ALA A 684 -12.32 22.40 36.46
C ALA A 684 -12.80 23.81 36.85
N VAL A 685 -13.48 24.54 35.98
CA VAL A 685 -14.05 25.85 36.26
C VAL A 685 -15.55 25.79 36.69
N GLY A 686 -16.11 24.60 36.90
CA GLY A 686 -17.48 24.40 37.34
C GLY A 686 -18.54 24.50 36.21
N ARG A 687 -18.14 24.56 34.94
CA ARG A 687 -19.04 24.51 33.78
C ARG A 687 -19.40 23.05 33.43
N VAL A 688 -19.96 22.33 34.40
CA VAL A 688 -20.21 20.88 34.28
C VAL A 688 -21.12 20.54 33.09
N GLY A 689 -22.15 21.35 32.84
CA GLY A 689 -23.07 21.12 31.70
C GLY A 689 -22.36 21.16 30.34
N ASP A 690 -21.45 22.12 30.15
CA ASP A 690 -20.67 22.27 28.93
C ASP A 690 -19.66 21.13 28.78
N ALA A 691 -19.01 20.71 29.88
CA ALA A 691 -18.12 19.59 29.90
C ALA A 691 -18.79 18.29 29.47
N VAL A 692 -19.98 18.00 30.03
CA VAL A 692 -20.76 16.78 29.70
C VAL A 692 -21.26 16.82 28.25
N ALA A 693 -21.71 17.98 27.75
CA ALA A 693 -22.13 18.13 26.36
C ALA A 693 -20.99 17.84 25.38
N LEU A 694 -19.79 18.42 25.65
CA LEU A 694 -18.60 18.22 24.85
C LEU A 694 -18.10 16.78 24.90
N LEU A 695 -18.07 16.15 26.07
CA LEU A 695 -17.64 14.75 26.23
C LEU A 695 -18.59 13.77 25.54
N ARG A 696 -19.92 14.03 25.51
CA ARG A 696 -20.88 13.19 24.77
C ARG A 696 -20.66 13.27 23.26
N ASP A 697 -20.46 14.46 22.73
CA ASP A 697 -20.14 14.65 21.31
C ASP A 697 -18.79 13.95 20.99
N LEU A 698 -17.80 14.13 21.86
CA LEU A 698 -16.50 13.52 21.71
C LEU A 698 -16.54 11.99 21.76
N ALA A 699 -17.34 11.40 22.66
CA ALA A 699 -17.49 9.94 22.75
C ALA A 699 -18.00 9.33 21.44
N VAL A 700 -19.03 9.96 20.85
CA VAL A 700 -19.58 9.53 19.56
C VAL A 700 -18.52 9.65 18.44
N ARG A 701 -17.75 10.73 18.41
CA ARG A 701 -16.69 10.94 17.43
C ARG A 701 -15.55 9.94 17.62
N CYS A 702 -15.08 9.73 18.86
CA CYS A 702 -14.04 8.75 19.17
C CYS A 702 -14.45 7.33 18.76
N GLU A 703 -15.67 6.89 19.08
CA GLU A 703 -16.17 5.56 18.70
C GLU A 703 -16.27 5.39 17.18
N ARG A 704 -16.53 6.48 16.45
CA ARG A 704 -16.58 6.48 14.98
C ARG A 704 -15.19 6.42 14.35
N VAL A 705 -14.17 7.07 14.96
CA VAL A 705 -12.91 7.40 14.29
C VAL A 705 -11.72 6.61 14.85
N LEU A 706 -11.71 6.32 16.15
CA LEU A 706 -10.61 5.66 16.82
C LEU A 706 -10.79 4.14 16.90
N PRO A 707 -9.71 3.36 16.97
CA PRO A 707 -9.80 1.91 17.13
C PRO A 707 -10.54 1.50 18.40
N ALA A 708 -11.14 0.30 18.39
CA ALA A 708 -11.72 -0.28 19.60
C ALA A 708 -10.61 -0.44 20.67
N GLY A 709 -10.88 0.08 21.88
CA GLY A 709 -9.90 0.06 22.98
C GLY A 709 -8.88 1.21 22.97
N ASP A 710 -9.06 2.22 22.12
CA ASP A 710 -8.20 3.40 22.12
C ASP A 710 -8.23 4.11 23.50
N PRO A 711 -7.06 4.49 24.04
CA PRO A 711 -6.96 5.11 25.37
C PRO A 711 -7.76 6.40 25.52
N LEU A 712 -7.89 7.21 24.44
CA LEU A 712 -8.67 8.43 24.48
C LEU A 712 -10.18 8.12 24.60
N THR A 713 -10.68 7.13 23.84
CA THR A 713 -12.06 6.69 23.91
C THR A 713 -12.41 6.21 25.32
N GLU A 714 -11.53 5.41 25.91
CA GLU A 714 -11.74 4.90 27.27
C GLU A 714 -11.69 6.04 28.32
N THR A 715 -10.74 6.97 28.18
CA THR A 715 -10.64 8.16 29.05
C THR A 715 -11.90 9.03 28.98
N VAL A 716 -12.42 9.27 27.78
CA VAL A 716 -13.66 10.04 27.57
C VAL A 716 -14.85 9.34 28.21
N ARG A 717 -14.97 8.02 28.05
CA ARG A 717 -16.04 7.20 28.64
C ARG A 717 -15.97 7.21 30.16
N GLN A 718 -14.81 7.02 30.74
CA GLN A 718 -14.59 7.08 32.20
C GLN A 718 -14.89 8.48 32.75
N SER A 719 -14.50 9.53 32.03
CA SER A 719 -14.82 10.92 32.42
C SER A 719 -16.33 11.18 32.44
N LEU A 720 -17.08 10.67 31.44
CA LEU A 720 -18.53 10.77 31.42
C LEU A 720 -19.20 10.04 32.60
N LEU A 721 -18.72 8.84 32.94
CA LEU A 721 -19.24 8.08 34.06
C LEU A 721 -18.94 8.81 35.38
N SER A 722 -17.73 9.30 35.59
CA SER A 722 -17.34 10.02 36.84
C SER A 722 -18.08 11.34 37.04
N ILE A 723 -18.46 12.04 35.99
CA ILE A 723 -19.21 13.31 36.03
C ILE A 723 -20.72 13.05 36.12
N GLY A 724 -21.22 11.92 35.55
CA GLY A 724 -22.63 11.56 35.60
C GLY A 724 -23.12 11.05 36.95
N ASP A 725 -22.20 10.58 37.82
CA ASP A 725 -22.48 10.14 39.17
C ASP A 725 -22.31 11.28 40.23
N SER A 726 -21.89 12.46 39.80
CA SER A 726 -21.75 13.66 40.64
C SER A 726 -22.80 14.73 40.29
#